data_beeaab162f0dd49fc4de8d5c1af30c93
#
_entry.id   beeaab162f0dd49fc4de8d5c1af30c93
#
_cell.length_a   1.000
_cell.length_b   1.000
_cell.length_c   1.000
_cell.angle_alpha   90.00
_cell.angle_beta   90.00
_cell.angle_gamma   90.00
#
_symmetry.space_group_name_H-M   'P 1'
#
loop_
_entity.id
_entity.type
_entity.pdbx_description
1 polymer ?
#
loop_
_entity_poly.entity_id
_entity_poly.type
_entity_poly.pdbx_seq_one_letter_code
_entity_poly.pdbx_strand_id
1 'polypeptide(L)'
;MIPLATLRIQFNADYTFADAMRDVPAFATLGISHLYASPVWTASPESTHGYDVVDPCTVSETLGGEAGLRHLRDSLKAHGIGLIVDIVPNHMGNGHRNRWWQDVLRRGQQSAYAPYFDIDWDGNADVPAGKVLLPVLPEPLADILSQRKLSVVRDARGNASLAYDGARWPLAPETVALAEAARTEQDWRRVLARQHFHLTHWPLARDALNWRRFFDITSLVAVRVERPEVFDAVHGLLLRLFADGVIDGVRIDHVDGLSDPGAYCRRLRTALREAADGREPWIVVEKILMDSERLDTRWETDGTTGYDFMNDVGALLHHGDGTTELCALWRNTTGDTQNFGAHVRDARLQLIDERFGSEMNRVIKALTSLIDADPTGRARDAGIACFRRCTIALAASFPVYRCYPDWPNAAEAPNNVLTTAMSGAKRLLHPLDHAALALLVMWLTSADSDAGEPSGPHRDLRIRFAQITAPLAAKAVEDTAGYRWGRLLSRNDVGSNAAHLSMPLADFHAINAYRASHWPRAMLSTATHDHKRGEDVRARLAVLSEIPHGWAQTVSAWRAENDRFRAAAPDAPDVAHELMLYQTLVGAWPCAWHSVPTTAALRAFVERIAQWQRKAMRESGIRTSWLAPDAEYEAACDAFLERVMGTTSFVDSIQTFSDAIGPAGALNGLTQLFLRMTCPGVPDTYQASLRWDQTLVDPDNRRAVHFSAEMADASTPGALPDDQQWHSLMDRWRDGDVKRSLLCALLHRRKQFAPAFMLGDYVALTTHGPCAAQVVAFARVPAPGEGSPVVCVATRHATRQLGVLSTAASPVPRVRVQDWQDTVVDVSVLSRAPRWRGLIDGVRVPATASGMLPLADILAALPVALLTPE
;
A
#
# COMPACT_ATOMS: atom_id res chain seq x y z
N MET A 1 -19.29 -14.62 -8.00
CA MET A 1 -18.61 -14.74 -9.34
C MET A 1 -17.16 -14.33 -9.14
N ILE A 2 -16.19 -15.06 -9.71
CA ILE A 2 -14.78 -14.70 -9.60
C ILE A 2 -14.51 -13.51 -10.51
N PRO A 3 -13.81 -12.45 -10.04
CA PRO A 3 -13.50 -11.29 -10.85
C PRO A 3 -12.59 -11.62 -12.04
N LEU A 4 -12.88 -11.02 -13.20
CA LEU A 4 -11.95 -10.99 -14.35
C LEU A 4 -11.03 -9.77 -14.27
N ALA A 5 -11.56 -8.65 -13.83
CA ALA A 5 -10.86 -7.39 -13.60
C ALA A 5 -11.69 -6.50 -12.68
N THR A 6 -11.04 -5.72 -11.84
CA THR A 6 -11.66 -4.81 -10.90
C THR A 6 -11.35 -3.34 -11.21
N LEU A 7 -12.22 -2.46 -10.74
CA LEU A 7 -12.00 -1.01 -10.67
C LEU A 7 -12.14 -0.59 -9.21
N ARG A 8 -11.06 -0.12 -8.60
CA ARG A 8 -11.06 0.41 -7.23
C ARG A 8 -11.58 1.83 -7.19
N ILE A 9 -12.59 2.07 -6.36
CA ILE A 9 -13.17 3.40 -6.07
C ILE A 9 -13.09 3.71 -4.59
N GLN A 10 -12.70 4.95 -4.26
CA GLN A 10 -12.71 5.51 -2.94
C GLN A 10 -14.04 6.25 -2.71
N PHE A 11 -14.93 5.62 -1.93
CA PHE A 11 -16.18 6.24 -1.49
C PHE A 11 -15.96 7.17 -0.31
N ASN A 12 -16.55 8.34 -0.36
CA ASN A 12 -16.58 9.34 0.69
C ASN A 12 -17.76 10.30 0.48
N ALA A 13 -17.81 11.42 1.22
CA ALA A 13 -18.89 12.40 1.08
C ALA A 13 -18.94 13.08 -0.30
N ASP A 14 -17.80 13.16 -1.01
CA ASP A 14 -17.69 13.79 -2.33
C ASP A 14 -17.96 12.80 -3.48
N TYR A 15 -17.95 11.48 -3.20
CA TYR A 15 -18.28 10.44 -4.16
C TYR A 15 -19.05 9.30 -3.48
N THR A 16 -20.36 9.34 -3.58
CA THR A 16 -21.33 8.47 -2.89
C THR A 16 -21.80 7.29 -3.78
N PHE A 17 -22.64 6.40 -3.25
CA PHE A 17 -23.29 5.35 -4.04
C PHE A 17 -24.17 5.93 -5.16
N ALA A 18 -24.80 7.07 -4.93
CA ALA A 18 -25.59 7.75 -5.95
C ALA A 18 -24.72 8.28 -7.10
N ASP A 19 -23.52 8.75 -6.80
CA ASP A 19 -22.54 9.18 -7.82
C ASP A 19 -22.07 7.98 -8.64
N ALA A 20 -21.68 6.89 -7.97
CA ALA A 20 -21.29 5.66 -8.64
C ALA A 20 -22.41 5.08 -9.53
N MET A 21 -23.68 5.15 -9.09
CA MET A 21 -24.81 4.71 -9.94
C MET A 21 -24.90 5.50 -11.25
N ARG A 22 -24.59 6.80 -11.25
CA ARG A 22 -24.54 7.60 -12.48
C ARG A 22 -23.41 7.16 -13.42
N ASP A 23 -22.32 6.66 -12.83
CA ASP A 23 -21.13 6.26 -13.57
C ASP A 23 -21.15 4.76 -14.00
N VAL A 24 -22.13 3.95 -13.58
CA VAL A 24 -22.24 2.53 -13.97
C VAL A 24 -22.17 2.31 -15.48
N PRO A 25 -22.82 3.13 -16.36
CA PRO A 25 -22.66 3.00 -17.79
C PRO A 25 -21.20 3.19 -18.28
N ALA A 26 -20.46 4.10 -17.65
CA ALA A 26 -19.04 4.31 -17.95
C ALA A 26 -18.20 3.07 -17.51
N PHE A 27 -18.48 2.48 -16.36
CA PHE A 27 -17.84 1.24 -15.92
C PHE A 27 -18.09 0.07 -16.86
N ALA A 28 -19.32 -0.06 -17.35
CA ALA A 28 -19.69 -1.07 -18.32
C ALA A 28 -18.96 -0.86 -19.67
N THR A 29 -18.85 0.39 -20.13
CA THR A 29 -18.11 0.77 -21.34
C THR A 29 -16.62 0.47 -21.19
N LEU A 30 -16.03 0.74 -20.00
CA LEU A 30 -14.66 0.40 -19.70
C LEU A 30 -14.40 -1.12 -19.78
N GLY A 31 -15.38 -1.94 -19.39
CA GLY A 31 -15.32 -3.39 -19.52
C GLY A 31 -14.89 -4.14 -18.26
N ILE A 32 -14.94 -3.51 -17.07
CA ILE A 32 -14.67 -4.20 -15.80
C ILE A 32 -15.70 -5.29 -15.51
N SER A 33 -15.32 -6.25 -14.70
CA SER A 33 -16.24 -7.30 -14.23
C SER A 33 -16.76 -7.04 -12.82
N HIS A 34 -16.01 -6.31 -12.01
CA HIS A 34 -16.39 -5.98 -10.63
C HIS A 34 -15.96 -4.58 -10.25
N LEU A 35 -16.82 -3.90 -9.54
CA LEU A 35 -16.46 -2.69 -8.79
C LEU A 35 -15.81 -3.13 -7.46
N TYR A 36 -14.69 -2.53 -7.09
CA TYR A 36 -14.02 -2.74 -5.82
C TYR A 36 -14.13 -1.47 -4.97
N ALA A 37 -15.00 -1.51 -3.98
CA ALA A 37 -15.33 -0.39 -3.11
C ALA A 37 -14.34 -0.29 -1.93
N SER A 38 -13.95 0.94 -1.56
CA SER A 38 -13.39 1.24 -0.24
C SER A 38 -14.37 0.84 0.88
N PRO A 39 -14.00 0.87 2.18
CA PRO A 39 -14.91 0.46 3.24
C PRO A 39 -16.24 1.22 3.17
N VAL A 40 -17.34 0.47 3.22
CA VAL A 40 -18.72 1.02 3.12
C VAL A 40 -19.42 1.13 4.47
N TRP A 41 -18.76 0.72 5.54
CA TRP A 41 -19.28 0.69 6.90
C TRP A 41 -19.34 2.10 7.48
N THR A 42 -20.14 2.28 8.55
CA THR A 42 -20.21 3.57 9.23
C THR A 42 -18.87 3.92 9.87
N ALA A 43 -18.20 4.91 9.30
CA ALA A 43 -16.92 5.44 9.72
C ALA A 43 -17.07 6.70 10.58
N SER A 44 -15.96 7.26 11.04
CA SER A 44 -15.94 8.57 11.72
C SER A 44 -16.53 9.66 10.82
N PRO A 45 -17.20 10.69 11.39
CA PRO A 45 -17.96 11.67 10.59
C PRO A 45 -17.16 12.41 9.53
N GLU A 46 -15.88 12.65 9.80
CA GLU A 46 -14.97 13.42 8.93
C GLU A 46 -14.07 12.50 8.09
N SER A 47 -14.36 11.20 8.09
CA SER A 47 -13.56 10.22 7.37
C SER A 47 -13.64 10.44 5.86
N THR A 48 -12.49 10.59 5.24
CA THR A 48 -12.35 10.69 3.77
C THR A 48 -11.98 9.35 3.12
N HIS A 49 -11.77 8.29 3.94
CA HIS A 49 -11.25 7.01 3.49
C HIS A 49 -12.04 5.78 3.97
N GLY A 50 -12.80 5.87 5.08
CA GLY A 50 -13.65 4.80 5.60
C GLY A 50 -12.96 3.73 6.46
N TYR A 51 -11.64 3.78 6.68
CA TYR A 51 -10.92 2.78 7.48
C TYR A 51 -11.05 2.97 9.00
N ASP A 52 -11.53 4.11 9.45
CA ASP A 52 -11.81 4.43 10.86
C ASP A 52 -13.27 4.09 11.22
N VAL A 53 -13.67 2.84 10.94
CA VAL A 53 -15.01 2.31 11.20
C VAL A 53 -15.38 2.48 12.67
N VAL A 54 -16.55 3.06 12.94
CA VAL A 54 -17.10 3.24 14.30
C VAL A 54 -18.30 2.33 14.57
N ASP A 55 -18.98 1.85 13.53
CA ASP A 55 -20.05 0.86 13.63
C ASP A 55 -20.02 -0.11 12.44
N PRO A 56 -19.55 -1.36 12.61
CA PRO A 56 -19.51 -2.35 11.56
C PRO A 56 -20.87 -3.00 11.28
N CYS A 57 -21.88 -2.68 12.08
CA CYS A 57 -23.23 -3.24 11.95
C CYS A 57 -24.13 -2.44 11.02
N THR A 58 -23.65 -1.31 10.49
CA THR A 58 -24.42 -0.41 9.61
C THR A 58 -23.60 0.04 8.42
N VAL A 59 -24.26 0.22 7.26
CA VAL A 59 -23.67 0.89 6.09
C VAL A 59 -23.72 2.39 6.32
N SER A 60 -22.69 3.11 5.89
CA SER A 60 -22.54 4.56 6.11
C SER A 60 -23.69 5.35 5.46
N GLU A 61 -24.43 6.10 6.29
CA GLU A 61 -25.47 7.00 5.82
C GLU A 61 -24.91 8.14 4.95
N THR A 62 -23.67 8.56 5.20
CA THR A 62 -22.98 9.56 4.36
C THR A 62 -22.82 9.06 2.91
N LEU A 63 -22.69 7.76 2.70
CA LEU A 63 -22.57 7.15 1.38
C LEU A 63 -23.95 6.82 0.75
N GLY A 64 -25.05 6.89 1.51
CA GLY A 64 -26.40 6.56 1.07
C GLY A 64 -27.04 5.38 1.81
N GLY A 65 -26.43 4.90 2.88
CA GLY A 65 -26.91 3.82 3.73
C GLY A 65 -27.03 2.47 3.00
N GLU A 66 -27.61 1.49 3.66
CA GLU A 66 -27.80 0.15 3.07
C GLU A 66 -28.71 0.17 1.84
N ALA A 67 -29.74 1.03 1.83
CA ALA A 67 -30.64 1.19 0.68
C ALA A 67 -29.88 1.67 -0.56
N GLY A 68 -29.01 2.68 -0.41
CA GLY A 68 -28.16 3.19 -1.49
C GLY A 68 -27.21 2.13 -2.01
N LEU A 69 -26.57 1.34 -1.13
CA LEU A 69 -25.71 0.23 -1.52
C LEU A 69 -26.45 -0.85 -2.32
N ARG A 70 -27.68 -1.19 -1.91
CA ARG A 70 -28.53 -2.15 -2.65
C ARG A 70 -28.92 -1.61 -4.02
N HIS A 71 -29.31 -0.35 -4.14
CA HIS A 71 -29.62 0.28 -5.42
C HIS A 71 -28.39 0.32 -6.34
N LEU A 72 -27.19 0.65 -5.81
CA LEU A 72 -25.95 0.56 -6.57
C LEU A 72 -25.73 -0.87 -7.06
N ARG A 73 -25.90 -1.87 -6.20
CA ARG A 73 -25.77 -3.29 -6.58
C ARG A 73 -26.73 -3.68 -7.71
N ASP A 74 -27.99 -3.27 -7.64
CA ASP A 74 -28.98 -3.58 -8.69
C ASP A 74 -28.58 -2.94 -10.02
N SER A 75 -28.10 -1.69 -10.00
CA SER A 75 -27.57 -1.02 -11.19
C SER A 75 -26.35 -1.74 -11.77
N LEU A 76 -25.38 -2.12 -10.94
CA LEU A 76 -24.20 -2.88 -11.35
C LEU A 76 -24.59 -4.23 -11.95
N LYS A 77 -25.53 -4.95 -11.31
CA LYS A 77 -26.02 -6.26 -11.75
C LYS A 77 -26.71 -6.20 -13.12
N ALA A 78 -27.45 -5.14 -13.38
CA ALA A 78 -28.09 -4.90 -14.68
C ALA A 78 -27.08 -4.79 -15.83
N HIS A 79 -25.83 -4.42 -15.51
CA HIS A 79 -24.70 -4.32 -16.46
C HIS A 79 -23.73 -5.50 -16.35
N GLY A 80 -24.05 -6.55 -15.57
CA GLY A 80 -23.20 -7.72 -15.38
C GLY A 80 -21.94 -7.46 -14.54
N ILE A 81 -21.94 -6.42 -13.69
CA ILE A 81 -20.82 -6.03 -12.84
C ILE A 81 -21.08 -6.49 -11.41
N GLY A 82 -20.10 -7.17 -10.81
CA GLY A 82 -20.10 -7.58 -9.41
C GLY A 82 -19.61 -6.47 -8.47
N LEU A 83 -19.66 -6.76 -7.16
CA LEU A 83 -19.21 -5.84 -6.12
C LEU A 83 -18.30 -6.52 -5.11
N ILE A 84 -17.08 -6.00 -4.94
CA ILE A 84 -16.11 -6.35 -3.90
C ILE A 84 -16.08 -5.22 -2.90
N VAL A 85 -16.01 -5.52 -1.61
CA VAL A 85 -15.91 -4.51 -0.55
C VAL A 85 -14.65 -4.70 0.28
N ASP A 86 -14.13 -3.60 0.78
CA ASP A 86 -13.03 -3.56 1.73
C ASP A 86 -13.57 -3.74 3.15
N ILE A 87 -12.98 -4.61 3.97
CA ILE A 87 -13.34 -4.82 5.36
C ILE A 87 -12.15 -4.55 6.28
N VAL A 88 -12.44 -4.01 7.45
CA VAL A 88 -11.44 -3.54 8.42
C VAL A 88 -11.57 -4.34 9.73
N PRO A 89 -11.06 -5.58 9.81
CA PRO A 89 -11.26 -6.42 11.00
C PRO A 89 -10.33 -6.09 12.16
N ASN A 90 -9.18 -5.46 11.90
CA ASN A 90 -8.12 -5.28 12.89
C ASN A 90 -8.43 -4.18 13.92
N HIS A 91 -9.14 -3.12 13.54
CA HIS A 91 -9.31 -1.93 14.37
C HIS A 91 -10.61 -1.19 14.09
N MET A 92 -10.96 -0.30 15.02
CA MET A 92 -12.08 0.64 14.89
C MET A 92 -11.65 2.03 15.39
N GLY A 93 -12.34 3.07 14.90
CA GLY A 93 -12.25 4.40 15.47
C GLY A 93 -12.76 4.41 16.92
N ASN A 94 -12.01 5.04 17.83
CA ASN A 94 -12.38 5.10 19.26
C ASN A 94 -13.13 6.39 19.64
N GLY A 95 -13.63 7.14 18.65
CA GLY A 95 -14.37 8.38 18.84
C GLY A 95 -15.73 8.18 19.53
N HIS A 96 -16.38 9.30 19.81
CA HIS A 96 -17.65 9.31 20.56
C HIS A 96 -18.81 8.56 19.87
N ARG A 97 -18.72 8.26 18.58
CA ARG A 97 -19.74 7.50 17.85
C ARG A 97 -19.55 6.00 17.94
N ASN A 98 -18.41 5.50 18.38
CA ASN A 98 -18.20 4.07 18.64
C ASN A 98 -18.89 3.69 19.93
N ARG A 99 -20.12 3.17 19.83
CA ARG A 99 -20.94 2.80 20.99
C ARG A 99 -20.32 1.71 21.85
N TRP A 100 -19.55 0.79 21.28
CA TRP A 100 -18.86 -0.28 22.01
C TRP A 100 -17.76 0.29 22.89
N TRP A 101 -16.93 1.16 22.34
CA TRP A 101 -15.86 1.83 23.06
C TRP A 101 -16.41 2.77 24.15
N GLN A 102 -17.48 3.53 23.83
CA GLN A 102 -18.12 4.42 24.81
C GLN A 102 -18.70 3.64 26.00
N ASP A 103 -19.23 2.43 25.79
CA ASP A 103 -19.73 1.60 26.89
C ASP A 103 -18.57 1.05 27.74
N VAL A 104 -17.43 0.69 27.12
CA VAL A 104 -16.21 0.30 27.85
C VAL A 104 -15.70 1.45 28.72
N LEU A 105 -15.64 2.67 28.20
CA LEU A 105 -15.21 3.84 28.97
C LEU A 105 -16.19 4.14 30.13
N ARG A 106 -17.48 3.87 29.95
CA ARG A 106 -18.51 4.10 30.95
C ARG A 106 -18.53 3.06 32.08
N ARG A 107 -18.26 1.77 31.78
CA ARG A 107 -18.46 0.64 32.68
C ARG A 107 -17.21 -0.17 33.00
N GLY A 108 -16.09 0.17 32.33
CA GLY A 108 -14.83 -0.59 32.48
C GLY A 108 -14.98 -2.06 32.11
N GLN A 109 -14.38 -2.92 32.89
CA GLN A 109 -14.42 -4.38 32.71
C GLN A 109 -15.83 -4.99 32.79
N GLN A 110 -16.81 -4.28 33.36
CA GLN A 110 -18.20 -4.71 33.44
C GLN A 110 -18.97 -4.49 32.15
N SER A 111 -18.40 -3.79 31.17
CA SER A 111 -19.00 -3.64 29.86
C SER A 111 -19.04 -4.99 29.14
N ALA A 112 -20.17 -5.31 28.49
CA ALA A 112 -20.28 -6.46 27.60
C ALA A 112 -19.29 -6.38 26.42
N TYR A 113 -18.81 -5.18 26.10
CA TYR A 113 -17.85 -4.93 25.02
C TYR A 113 -16.39 -4.86 25.48
N ALA A 114 -16.12 -5.00 26.78
CA ALA A 114 -14.74 -5.04 27.29
C ALA A 114 -13.89 -6.14 26.62
N PRO A 115 -14.41 -7.35 26.35
CA PRO A 115 -13.68 -8.39 25.62
C PRO A 115 -13.45 -8.10 24.12
N TYR A 116 -14.13 -7.10 23.54
CA TYR A 116 -14.03 -6.80 22.10
C TYR A 116 -12.71 -6.12 21.73
N PHE A 117 -12.11 -5.44 22.71
CA PHE A 117 -10.88 -4.69 22.50
C PHE A 117 -9.70 -5.35 23.20
N ASP A 118 -8.51 -5.17 22.62
CA ASP A 118 -7.28 -5.73 23.18
C ASP A 118 -6.70 -4.76 24.24
N ILE A 119 -7.31 -4.80 25.44
CA ILE A 119 -6.97 -3.96 26.60
C ILE A 119 -6.27 -4.80 27.64
N ASP A 120 -5.14 -4.32 28.17
CA ASP A 120 -4.47 -4.85 29.36
C ASP A 120 -5.06 -4.18 30.62
N TRP A 121 -5.91 -4.93 31.32
CA TRP A 121 -6.61 -4.44 32.50
C TRP A 121 -5.79 -4.51 33.79
N ASP A 122 -4.64 -5.19 33.77
CA ASP A 122 -3.77 -5.26 34.96
C ASP A 122 -3.11 -3.91 35.27
N GLY A 123 -3.10 -3.01 34.25
CA GLY A 123 -2.43 -1.73 34.33
C GLY A 123 -0.91 -1.85 34.24
N ASN A 124 -0.23 -0.75 34.55
CA ASN A 124 1.23 -0.66 34.58
C ASN A 124 1.65 0.44 35.58
N ALA A 125 2.93 0.85 35.57
CA ALA A 125 3.43 1.88 36.50
C ALA A 125 2.69 3.23 36.37
N ASP A 126 2.22 3.56 35.17
CA ASP A 126 1.60 4.85 34.83
C ASP A 126 0.06 4.76 34.73
N VAL A 127 -0.49 3.55 34.65
CA VAL A 127 -1.93 3.32 34.45
C VAL A 127 -2.47 2.42 35.55
N PRO A 128 -3.40 2.91 36.39
CA PRO A 128 -3.98 2.08 37.46
C PRO A 128 -4.73 0.87 36.85
N ALA A 129 -4.67 -0.27 37.55
CA ALA A 129 -5.42 -1.46 37.18
C ALA A 129 -6.93 -1.15 37.02
N GLY A 130 -7.59 -1.80 36.06
CA GLY A 130 -9.01 -1.63 35.76
C GLY A 130 -9.37 -0.36 35.00
N LYS A 131 -8.40 0.41 34.55
CA LYS A 131 -8.61 1.63 33.74
C LYS A 131 -8.05 1.52 32.34
N VAL A 132 -8.68 2.26 31.42
CA VAL A 132 -8.22 2.47 30.04
C VAL A 132 -7.44 3.78 29.99
N LEU A 133 -6.21 3.78 29.50
CA LEU A 133 -5.46 5.01 29.28
C LEU A 133 -6.04 5.77 28.09
N LEU A 134 -6.34 7.04 28.26
CA LEU A 134 -6.75 7.98 27.23
C LEU A 134 -5.73 9.11 27.11
N PRO A 135 -4.69 8.97 26.29
CA PRO A 135 -3.66 9.99 26.07
C PRO A 135 -4.13 10.97 24.97
N VAL A 136 -5.10 11.82 25.30
CA VAL A 136 -5.84 12.65 24.35
C VAL A 136 -5.81 14.15 24.69
N LEU A 137 -5.20 14.49 25.81
CA LEU A 137 -5.12 15.90 26.23
C LEU A 137 -3.93 16.60 25.52
N PRO A 138 -4.15 17.81 24.99
CA PRO A 138 -3.07 18.57 24.32
C PRO A 138 -2.08 19.21 25.30
N GLU A 139 -2.45 19.32 26.58
CA GLU A 139 -1.64 19.87 27.68
C GLU A 139 -1.75 18.98 28.93
N PRO A 140 -0.84 19.09 29.89
CA PRO A 140 -0.90 18.32 31.13
C PRO A 140 -2.23 18.48 31.87
N LEU A 141 -2.77 17.37 32.40
CA LEU A 141 -4.06 17.38 33.11
C LEU A 141 -4.07 18.39 34.28
N ALA A 142 -2.93 18.58 34.97
CA ALA A 142 -2.82 19.55 36.04
C ALA A 142 -3.13 20.98 35.58
N ASP A 143 -2.66 21.36 34.40
CA ASP A 143 -2.88 22.69 33.83
C ASP A 143 -4.34 22.89 33.45
N ILE A 144 -4.97 21.87 32.85
CA ILE A 144 -6.40 21.87 32.51
C ILE A 144 -7.26 22.06 33.77
N LEU A 145 -6.90 21.34 34.85
CA LEU A 145 -7.62 21.42 36.12
C LEU A 145 -7.47 22.78 36.79
N SER A 146 -6.24 23.33 36.81
CA SER A 146 -5.98 24.67 37.37
C SER A 146 -6.72 25.79 36.64
N GLN A 147 -6.87 25.64 35.31
CA GLN A 147 -7.58 26.56 34.44
C GLN A 147 -9.11 26.31 34.41
N ARG A 148 -9.61 25.34 35.16
CA ARG A 148 -11.04 24.97 35.26
C ARG A 148 -11.72 24.73 33.91
N LYS A 149 -11.02 24.11 32.95
CA LYS A 149 -11.49 23.89 31.59
C LYS A 149 -12.40 22.66 31.44
N LEU A 150 -12.52 21.77 32.44
CA LEU A 150 -13.42 20.63 32.41
C LEU A 150 -14.86 21.05 32.69
N SER A 151 -15.81 20.43 32.00
CA SER A 151 -17.25 20.64 32.20
C SER A 151 -18.02 19.33 32.03
N VAL A 152 -19.29 19.35 32.43
CA VAL A 152 -20.23 18.25 32.19
C VAL A 152 -21.20 18.68 31.09
N VAL A 153 -21.37 17.84 30.10
CA VAL A 153 -22.38 18.04 29.03
C VAL A 153 -23.32 16.84 28.99
N ARG A 154 -24.56 17.05 28.56
CA ARG A 154 -25.55 15.99 28.35
C ARG A 154 -25.90 15.89 26.86
N ASP A 155 -26.05 14.65 26.39
CA ASP A 155 -26.63 14.42 25.06
C ASP A 155 -28.14 14.55 25.04
N ALA A 156 -28.76 14.45 23.88
CA ALA A 156 -30.21 14.54 23.70
C ALA A 156 -30.99 13.42 24.45
N ARG A 157 -30.31 12.36 24.88
CA ARG A 157 -30.87 11.24 25.66
C ARG A 157 -30.61 11.40 27.14
N GLY A 158 -30.00 12.51 27.57
CA GLY A 158 -29.68 12.81 28.97
C GLY A 158 -28.41 12.15 29.52
N ASN A 159 -27.64 11.43 28.72
CA ASN A 159 -26.39 10.84 29.17
C ASN A 159 -25.36 11.94 29.45
N ALA A 160 -24.74 11.88 30.62
CA ALA A 160 -23.72 12.83 31.02
C ALA A 160 -22.32 12.41 30.54
N SER A 161 -21.56 13.38 30.04
CA SER A 161 -20.18 13.22 29.62
C SER A 161 -19.29 14.30 30.20
N LEU A 162 -18.06 13.96 30.50
CA LEU A 162 -16.97 14.90 30.74
C LEU A 162 -16.63 15.55 29.41
N ALA A 163 -16.46 16.86 29.35
CA ALA A 163 -16.12 17.62 28.15
C ALA A 163 -14.89 18.51 28.38
N TYR A 164 -14.07 18.60 27.33
CA TYR A 164 -12.94 19.49 27.23
C TYR A 164 -12.64 19.77 25.77
N ASP A 165 -12.58 21.04 25.38
CA ASP A 165 -12.20 21.50 24.02
C ASP A 165 -12.90 20.72 22.88
N GLY A 166 -14.22 20.57 22.96
CA GLY A 166 -15.01 19.82 21.97
C GLY A 166 -14.99 18.30 22.14
N ALA A 167 -13.99 17.72 22.79
CA ALA A 167 -13.92 16.29 23.09
C ALA A 167 -14.87 15.91 24.24
N ARG A 168 -15.38 14.65 24.21
CA ARG A 168 -16.34 14.14 25.20
C ARG A 168 -16.02 12.71 25.58
N TRP A 169 -16.06 12.40 26.88
CA TRP A 169 -15.91 11.05 27.42
C TRP A 169 -17.07 10.74 28.35
N PRO A 170 -17.66 9.54 28.29
CA PRO A 170 -18.83 9.20 29.12
C PRO A 170 -18.43 9.14 30.58
N LEU A 171 -19.26 9.70 31.46
CA LEU A 171 -19.06 9.55 32.90
C LEU A 171 -19.59 8.19 33.38
N ALA A 172 -18.90 7.58 34.32
CA ALA A 172 -19.41 6.44 35.05
C ALA A 172 -20.72 6.85 35.78
N PRO A 173 -21.80 6.06 35.69
CA PRO A 173 -23.14 6.50 36.17
C PRO A 173 -23.16 7.01 37.60
N GLU A 174 -22.43 6.36 38.51
CA GLU A 174 -22.32 6.70 39.94
C GLU A 174 -21.54 7.99 40.20
N THR A 175 -20.88 8.55 39.21
CA THR A 175 -20.07 9.78 39.36
C THR A 175 -20.74 11.03 38.80
N VAL A 176 -21.87 10.90 38.12
CA VAL A 176 -22.56 12.02 37.45
C VAL A 176 -22.87 13.15 38.39
N ALA A 177 -23.54 12.86 39.53
CA ALA A 177 -23.89 13.87 40.54
C ALA A 177 -22.65 14.56 41.12
N LEU A 178 -21.55 13.78 41.32
CA LEU A 178 -20.30 14.33 41.82
C LEU A 178 -19.66 15.27 40.79
N ALA A 179 -19.70 14.90 39.49
CA ALA A 179 -19.16 15.70 38.41
C ALA A 179 -19.94 17.02 38.21
N GLU A 180 -21.26 16.98 38.29
CA GLU A 180 -22.15 18.18 38.22
C GLU A 180 -21.95 19.14 39.38
N ALA A 181 -21.59 18.60 40.57
CA ALA A 181 -21.30 19.36 41.75
C ALA A 181 -19.84 19.89 41.82
N ALA A 182 -18.92 19.38 40.95
CA ALA A 182 -17.51 19.75 41.00
C ALA A 182 -17.29 21.25 40.70
N ARG A 183 -16.54 21.93 41.58
CA ARG A 183 -16.19 23.34 41.45
C ARG A 183 -14.71 23.62 41.61
N THR A 184 -13.98 22.72 42.24
CA THR A 184 -12.56 22.87 42.52
C THR A 184 -11.74 21.80 41.79
N GLU A 185 -10.45 22.04 41.69
CA GLU A 185 -9.50 21.04 41.16
C GLU A 185 -9.60 19.70 41.93
N GLN A 186 -9.73 19.78 43.26
CA GLN A 186 -9.83 18.61 44.10
C GLN A 186 -11.13 17.82 43.82
N ASP A 187 -12.24 18.49 43.52
CA ASP A 187 -13.49 17.82 43.15
C ASP A 187 -13.31 17.07 41.84
N TRP A 188 -12.71 17.71 40.81
CA TRP A 188 -12.43 17.08 39.55
C TRP A 188 -11.48 15.90 39.69
N ARG A 189 -10.43 15.99 40.51
CA ARG A 189 -9.54 14.85 40.80
C ARG A 189 -10.30 13.68 41.40
N ARG A 190 -11.28 13.92 42.30
CA ARG A 190 -12.15 12.87 42.86
C ARG A 190 -13.06 12.25 41.80
N VAL A 191 -13.62 13.04 40.89
CA VAL A 191 -14.40 12.55 39.74
C VAL A 191 -13.56 11.66 38.87
N LEU A 192 -12.41 12.14 38.43
CA LEU A 192 -11.49 11.43 37.51
C LEU A 192 -10.93 10.13 38.13
N ALA A 193 -10.65 10.14 39.44
CA ALA A 193 -10.19 8.94 40.14
C ALA A 193 -11.19 7.79 40.07
N ARG A 194 -12.49 8.07 39.89
CA ARG A 194 -13.58 7.07 39.85
C ARG A 194 -14.01 6.66 38.46
N GLN A 195 -13.41 7.28 37.39
CA GLN A 195 -13.69 6.84 36.04
C GLN A 195 -12.99 5.53 35.72
N HIS A 196 -13.52 4.79 34.76
CA HIS A 196 -12.90 3.58 34.20
C HIS A 196 -11.81 3.87 33.17
N PHE A 197 -11.52 5.13 32.95
CA PHE A 197 -10.44 5.59 32.10
C PHE A 197 -9.50 6.52 32.87
N HIS A 198 -8.30 6.72 32.34
CA HIS A 198 -7.28 7.61 32.87
C HIS A 198 -6.90 8.63 31.79
N LEU A 199 -7.32 9.88 31.95
CA LEU A 199 -7.02 10.97 31.03
C LEU A 199 -5.60 11.49 31.27
N THR A 200 -4.83 11.58 30.18
CA THR A 200 -3.46 12.08 30.26
C THR A 200 -3.09 12.91 29.05
N HIS A 201 -1.98 13.65 29.18
CA HIS A 201 -1.31 14.33 28.08
C HIS A 201 -0.87 13.32 27.04
N TRP A 202 -1.07 13.65 25.76
CA TRP A 202 -0.90 12.72 24.60
C TRP A 202 0.48 12.04 24.51
N PRO A 203 1.65 12.67 24.90
CA PRO A 203 2.94 12.01 24.73
C PRO A 203 3.11 10.71 25.54
N LEU A 204 2.30 10.54 26.60
CA LEU A 204 2.35 9.33 27.41
C LEU A 204 1.91 8.06 26.64
N ALA A 205 1.22 8.23 25.52
CA ALA A 205 0.80 7.13 24.65
C ALA A 205 1.94 6.20 24.24
N ARG A 206 3.09 6.78 23.91
CA ARG A 206 4.24 6.03 23.40
C ARG A 206 4.77 4.99 24.39
N ASP A 207 4.69 5.27 25.70
CA ASP A 207 5.33 4.46 26.74
C ASP A 207 4.34 3.65 27.59
N ALA A 208 3.12 4.18 27.80
CA ALA A 208 2.21 3.66 28.82
C ALA A 208 0.88 3.11 28.29
N LEU A 209 0.61 3.19 26.96
CA LEU A 209 -0.67 2.75 26.42
C LEU A 209 -0.95 1.27 26.77
N ASN A 210 -2.09 1.03 27.39
CA ASN A 210 -2.46 -0.31 27.88
C ASN A 210 -3.49 -1.02 26.99
N TRP A 211 -3.68 -0.56 25.75
CA TRP A 211 -4.48 -1.21 24.75
C TRP A 211 -3.78 -1.19 23.39
N ARG A 212 -4.09 -2.14 22.50
CA ARG A 212 -3.49 -2.21 21.16
C ARG A 212 -4.16 -1.20 20.24
N ARG A 213 -3.37 -0.49 19.49
CA ARG A 213 -3.80 0.46 18.44
C ARG A 213 -3.37 -0.01 17.04
N PHE A 214 -3.91 0.63 16.02
CA PHE A 214 -3.42 0.48 14.65
C PHE A 214 -2.15 1.32 14.48
N PHE A 215 -1.03 0.70 14.14
CA PHE A 215 0.28 1.34 14.07
C PHE A 215 0.59 2.16 15.35
N ASP A 216 0.85 3.45 15.17
CA ASP A 216 1.05 4.44 16.24
C ASP A 216 -0.13 5.41 16.40
N ILE A 217 -1.30 5.11 15.80
CA ILE A 217 -2.48 5.97 15.72
C ILE A 217 -3.39 5.74 16.93
N THR A 218 -3.41 6.68 17.88
CA THR A 218 -4.19 6.58 19.13
C THR A 218 -5.70 6.81 18.95
N SER A 219 -6.18 7.19 17.79
CA SER A 219 -7.61 7.25 17.47
C SER A 219 -8.20 5.92 16.97
N LEU A 220 -7.38 4.88 16.77
CA LEU A 220 -7.77 3.59 16.21
C LEU A 220 -7.45 2.46 17.20
N VAL A 221 -8.50 1.93 17.85
CA VAL A 221 -8.36 0.85 18.85
C VAL A 221 -8.49 -0.51 18.18
N ALA A 222 -7.64 -1.45 18.54
CA ALA A 222 -7.64 -2.79 17.99
C ALA A 222 -8.76 -3.67 18.52
N VAL A 223 -9.34 -4.45 17.61
CA VAL A 223 -10.46 -5.37 17.87
C VAL A 223 -9.96 -6.82 17.92
N ARG A 224 -10.59 -7.63 18.76
CA ARG A 224 -10.22 -9.03 19.03
C ARG A 224 -11.10 -9.99 18.24
N VAL A 225 -11.03 -9.93 16.91
CA VAL A 225 -11.84 -10.78 16.01
C VAL A 225 -11.49 -12.29 16.10
N GLU A 226 -10.42 -12.65 16.79
CA GLU A 226 -10.13 -14.05 17.14
C GLU A 226 -11.19 -14.65 18.10
N ARG A 227 -11.90 -13.80 18.87
CA ARG A 227 -12.98 -14.23 19.73
C ARG A 227 -14.27 -14.47 18.92
N PRO A 228 -14.97 -15.61 19.13
CA PRO A 228 -16.18 -15.94 18.37
C PRO A 228 -17.24 -14.86 18.41
N GLU A 229 -17.57 -14.37 19.56
CA GLU A 229 -18.62 -13.36 19.77
C GLU A 229 -18.28 -12.01 19.13
N VAL A 230 -17.00 -11.68 19.06
CA VAL A 230 -16.53 -10.44 18.41
C VAL A 230 -16.54 -10.58 16.89
N PHE A 231 -16.09 -11.73 16.38
CA PHE A 231 -16.16 -12.05 14.97
C PHE A 231 -17.59 -11.94 14.44
N ASP A 232 -18.54 -12.55 15.16
CA ASP A 232 -19.95 -12.56 14.77
C ASP A 232 -20.55 -11.16 14.80
N ALA A 233 -20.19 -10.33 15.82
CA ALA A 233 -20.64 -8.95 15.89
C ALA A 233 -20.07 -8.05 14.79
N VAL A 234 -18.79 -8.22 14.45
CA VAL A 234 -18.11 -7.41 13.42
C VAL A 234 -18.58 -7.80 12.01
N HIS A 235 -18.81 -9.10 11.75
CA HIS A 235 -19.09 -9.60 10.41
C HIS A 235 -20.57 -9.88 10.12
N GLY A 236 -21.47 -9.74 11.09
CA GLY A 236 -22.88 -10.06 10.92
C GLY A 236 -23.55 -9.35 9.73
N LEU A 237 -23.28 -8.05 9.54
CA LEU A 237 -23.78 -7.32 8.37
C LEU A 237 -23.14 -7.79 7.06
N LEU A 238 -21.84 -8.01 7.05
CA LEU A 238 -21.12 -8.54 5.88
C LEU A 238 -21.71 -9.88 5.43
N LEU A 239 -21.87 -10.82 6.38
CA LEU A 239 -22.41 -12.16 6.10
C LEU A 239 -23.82 -12.07 5.50
N ARG A 240 -24.68 -11.22 6.04
CA ARG A 240 -26.04 -10.97 5.51
C ARG A 240 -25.99 -10.36 4.10
N LEU A 241 -25.19 -9.31 3.87
CA LEU A 241 -25.06 -8.70 2.54
C LEU A 241 -24.48 -9.69 1.50
N PHE A 242 -23.56 -10.57 1.92
CA PHE A 242 -23.06 -11.62 1.05
C PHE A 242 -24.14 -12.66 0.76
N ALA A 243 -24.88 -13.14 1.76
CA ALA A 243 -25.99 -14.08 1.57
C ALA A 243 -27.06 -13.52 0.60
N ASP A 244 -27.42 -12.26 0.76
CA ASP A 244 -28.38 -11.56 -0.11
C ASP A 244 -27.85 -11.31 -1.55
N GLY A 245 -26.60 -11.63 -1.85
CA GLY A 245 -25.99 -11.41 -3.17
C GLY A 245 -25.67 -9.95 -3.47
N VAL A 246 -25.60 -9.09 -2.45
CA VAL A 246 -25.18 -7.68 -2.60
C VAL A 246 -23.68 -7.62 -2.84
N ILE A 247 -22.92 -8.47 -2.19
CA ILE A 247 -21.44 -8.53 -2.25
C ILE A 247 -21.01 -9.87 -2.85
N ASP A 248 -19.95 -9.88 -3.68
CA ASP A 248 -19.39 -11.07 -4.32
C ASP A 248 -18.05 -11.51 -3.70
N GLY A 249 -17.34 -10.61 -3.05
CA GLY A 249 -16.05 -10.89 -2.42
C GLY A 249 -15.60 -9.78 -1.51
N VAL A 250 -14.45 -9.98 -0.86
CA VAL A 250 -13.88 -9.06 0.11
C VAL A 250 -12.38 -8.88 -0.06
N ARG A 251 -11.91 -7.69 0.27
CA ARG A 251 -10.51 -7.41 0.56
C ARG A 251 -10.36 -7.19 2.06
N ILE A 252 -9.43 -7.90 2.67
CA ILE A 252 -9.15 -7.80 4.10
C ILE A 252 -8.03 -6.79 4.33
N ASP A 253 -8.37 -5.69 5.02
CA ASP A 253 -7.44 -4.65 5.41
C ASP A 253 -6.52 -5.13 6.53
N HIS A 254 -5.24 -4.80 6.44
CA HIS A 254 -4.23 -4.99 7.47
C HIS A 254 -4.30 -6.36 8.18
N VAL A 255 -4.33 -7.44 7.41
CA VAL A 255 -4.45 -8.81 7.96
C VAL A 255 -3.31 -9.16 8.92
N ASP A 256 -2.11 -8.59 8.73
CA ASP A 256 -0.94 -8.79 9.58
C ASP A 256 -1.09 -8.16 10.99
N GLY A 257 -2.08 -7.31 11.23
CA GLY A 257 -2.42 -6.80 12.56
C GLY A 257 -3.16 -7.80 13.45
N LEU A 258 -3.77 -8.84 12.85
CA LEU A 258 -4.56 -9.85 13.59
C LEU A 258 -3.66 -10.78 14.39
N SER A 259 -4.22 -11.38 15.45
CA SER A 259 -3.52 -12.36 16.28
C SER A 259 -3.13 -13.61 15.50
N ASP A 260 -4.04 -14.13 14.68
CA ASP A 260 -3.84 -15.30 13.80
C ASP A 260 -4.50 -15.05 12.43
N PRO A 261 -3.76 -14.47 11.47
CA PRO A 261 -4.27 -14.16 10.14
C PRO A 261 -4.81 -15.38 9.39
N GLY A 262 -4.10 -16.51 9.44
CA GLY A 262 -4.50 -17.72 8.73
C GLY A 262 -5.80 -18.30 9.28
N ALA A 263 -5.92 -18.42 10.59
CA ALA A 263 -7.15 -18.90 11.22
C ALA A 263 -8.33 -17.95 10.94
N TYR A 264 -8.10 -16.65 10.95
CA TYR A 264 -9.12 -15.65 10.61
C TYR A 264 -9.60 -15.82 9.16
N CYS A 265 -8.70 -15.94 8.19
CA CYS A 265 -9.06 -16.08 6.77
C CYS A 265 -9.88 -17.33 6.52
N ARG A 266 -9.47 -18.50 7.06
CA ARG A 266 -10.22 -19.75 6.97
C ARG A 266 -11.62 -19.62 7.59
N ARG A 267 -11.72 -19.03 8.78
CA ARG A 267 -13.00 -18.80 9.45
C ARG A 267 -13.90 -17.90 8.62
N LEU A 268 -13.38 -16.79 8.08
CA LEU A 268 -14.16 -15.88 7.25
C LEU A 268 -14.69 -16.56 5.99
N ARG A 269 -13.85 -17.35 5.28
CA ARG A 269 -14.28 -18.11 4.11
C ARG A 269 -15.38 -19.09 4.45
N THR A 270 -15.22 -19.84 5.54
CA THR A 270 -16.25 -20.79 6.00
C THR A 270 -17.56 -20.07 6.31
N ALA A 271 -17.52 -18.99 7.09
CA ALA A 271 -18.71 -18.24 7.47
C ALA A 271 -19.45 -17.64 6.25
N LEU A 272 -18.73 -17.10 5.28
CA LEU A 272 -19.31 -16.56 4.04
C LEU A 272 -19.98 -17.66 3.20
N ARG A 273 -19.34 -18.83 3.07
CA ARG A 273 -19.90 -19.98 2.36
C ARG A 273 -21.17 -20.51 3.03
N GLU A 274 -21.14 -20.66 4.34
CA GLU A 274 -22.29 -21.12 5.12
C GLU A 274 -23.47 -20.15 5.03
N ALA A 275 -23.19 -18.83 5.10
CA ALA A 275 -24.22 -17.81 4.99
C ALA A 275 -24.92 -17.78 3.61
N ALA A 276 -24.28 -18.28 2.54
CA ALA A 276 -24.78 -18.20 1.17
C ALA A 276 -24.90 -19.59 0.49
N ASP A 277 -25.30 -20.61 1.23
CA ASP A 277 -25.60 -21.96 0.73
C ASP A 277 -24.47 -22.56 -0.13
N GLY A 278 -23.23 -22.35 0.27
CA GLY A 278 -22.04 -22.89 -0.40
C GLY A 278 -21.48 -22.03 -1.55
N ARG A 279 -22.00 -20.81 -1.77
CA ARG A 279 -21.43 -19.89 -2.76
C ARG A 279 -20.03 -19.46 -2.34
N GLU A 280 -19.06 -19.66 -3.24
CA GLU A 280 -17.65 -19.32 -2.98
C GLU A 280 -17.44 -17.80 -3.01
N PRO A 281 -16.88 -17.18 -1.93
CA PRO A 281 -16.43 -15.82 -1.94
C PRO A 281 -15.08 -15.70 -2.66
N TRP A 282 -14.80 -14.55 -3.28
CA TRP A 282 -13.45 -14.17 -3.64
C TRP A 282 -12.86 -13.35 -2.49
N ILE A 283 -11.68 -13.78 -1.95
CA ILE A 283 -11.06 -13.20 -0.77
C ILE A 283 -9.60 -12.88 -1.07
N VAL A 284 -9.24 -11.61 -1.01
CA VAL A 284 -7.84 -11.17 -1.08
C VAL A 284 -7.43 -10.47 0.20
N VAL A 285 -6.15 -10.56 0.53
CA VAL A 285 -5.58 -10.00 1.75
C VAL A 285 -4.59 -8.88 1.43
N GLU A 286 -4.69 -7.78 2.16
CA GLU A 286 -3.59 -6.84 2.21
C GLU A 286 -2.48 -7.42 3.05
N LYS A 287 -1.51 -7.95 2.36
CA LYS A 287 -0.29 -8.52 2.92
C LYS A 287 0.89 -8.08 2.07
N ILE A 288 1.82 -7.40 2.70
CA ILE A 288 3.08 -7.05 2.07
C ILE A 288 4.03 -8.25 2.17
N LEU A 289 4.43 -8.78 1.02
CA LEU A 289 5.41 -9.85 0.90
C LEU A 289 6.78 -9.26 0.61
N MET A 290 7.75 -9.56 1.47
CA MET A 290 9.13 -9.10 1.31
C MET A 290 9.94 -10.14 0.54
N ASP A 291 10.68 -9.71 -0.47
CA ASP A 291 11.64 -10.50 -1.28
C ASP A 291 11.20 -11.97 -1.54
N SER A 292 11.76 -12.92 -0.78
CA SER A 292 11.51 -14.36 -0.94
C SER A 292 10.28 -14.88 -0.16
N GLU A 293 9.56 -13.99 0.54
CA GLU A 293 8.36 -14.39 1.28
C GLU A 293 7.27 -14.87 0.31
N ARG A 294 6.54 -15.89 0.70
CA ARG A 294 5.39 -16.42 -0.05
C ARG A 294 4.15 -16.40 0.84
N LEU A 295 3.00 -16.10 0.24
CA LEU A 295 1.73 -16.25 0.95
C LEU A 295 1.47 -17.73 1.21
N ASP A 296 1.03 -18.07 2.43
CA ASP A 296 0.74 -19.44 2.81
C ASP A 296 -0.61 -19.90 2.23
N THR A 297 -0.59 -20.94 1.42
CA THR A 297 -1.80 -21.50 0.78
C THR A 297 -2.81 -22.03 1.78
N ARG A 298 -2.39 -22.37 3.00
CA ARG A 298 -3.25 -22.80 4.11
C ARG A 298 -4.17 -21.69 4.64
N TRP A 299 -3.96 -20.45 4.23
CA TRP A 299 -4.86 -19.34 4.60
C TRP A 299 -6.19 -19.41 3.84
N GLU A 300 -6.26 -20.21 2.77
CA GLU A 300 -7.48 -20.40 1.97
C GLU A 300 -8.02 -19.07 1.42
N THR A 301 -7.13 -18.17 0.99
CA THR A 301 -7.49 -16.93 0.28
C THR A 301 -7.26 -17.09 -1.21
N ASP A 302 -7.69 -16.12 -2.01
CA ASP A 302 -7.42 -16.10 -3.45
C ASP A 302 -6.09 -15.41 -3.79
N GLY A 303 -5.44 -14.77 -2.82
CA GLY A 303 -4.13 -14.15 -2.94
C GLY A 303 -4.00 -12.83 -2.22
N THR A 304 -2.93 -12.08 -2.55
CA THR A 304 -2.67 -10.72 -2.05
C THR A 304 -3.42 -9.67 -2.86
N THR A 305 -3.37 -8.41 -2.41
CA THR A 305 -3.87 -7.21 -3.13
C THR A 305 -2.89 -6.67 -4.17
N GLY A 306 -1.80 -7.39 -4.48
CA GLY A 306 -0.94 -7.13 -5.62
C GLY A 306 0.18 -6.13 -5.44
N TYR A 307 0.58 -5.78 -4.22
CA TYR A 307 1.79 -4.99 -3.98
C TYR A 307 3.06 -5.73 -4.40
N ASP A 308 3.09 -7.05 -4.27
CA ASP A 308 4.13 -7.91 -4.81
C ASP A 308 4.24 -7.78 -6.34
N PHE A 309 3.13 -7.79 -7.06
CA PHE A 309 3.13 -7.56 -8.50
C PHE A 309 3.58 -6.14 -8.88
N MET A 310 3.17 -5.12 -8.11
CA MET A 310 3.63 -3.74 -8.31
C MET A 310 5.14 -3.62 -8.17
N ASN A 311 5.73 -4.31 -7.18
CA ASN A 311 7.18 -4.39 -7.00
C ASN A 311 7.87 -5.12 -8.16
N ASP A 312 7.33 -6.26 -8.61
CA ASP A 312 7.88 -7.08 -9.70
C ASP A 312 7.93 -6.29 -11.02
N VAL A 313 6.81 -5.67 -11.41
CA VAL A 313 6.74 -4.85 -12.63
C VAL A 313 7.61 -3.61 -12.50
N GLY A 314 7.61 -2.97 -11.34
CA GLY A 314 8.50 -1.86 -11.07
C GLY A 314 9.96 -2.25 -11.27
N ALA A 315 10.42 -3.36 -10.67
CA ALA A 315 11.79 -3.85 -10.83
C ALA A 315 12.15 -4.25 -12.27
N LEU A 316 11.18 -4.82 -13.00
CA LEU A 316 11.35 -5.22 -14.41
C LEU A 316 11.61 -4.01 -15.33
N LEU A 317 10.99 -2.86 -15.05
CA LEU A 317 11.09 -1.66 -15.86
C LEU A 317 12.33 -0.81 -15.56
N HIS A 318 13.10 -1.15 -14.52
CA HIS A 318 14.36 -0.48 -14.19
C HIS A 318 15.56 -1.21 -14.80
N HIS A 319 16.53 -0.46 -15.29
CA HIS A 319 17.73 -1.03 -15.87
C HIS A 319 18.81 -1.23 -14.81
N GLY A 320 19.35 -2.44 -14.73
CA GLY A 320 20.32 -2.83 -13.69
C GLY A 320 21.66 -2.08 -13.77
N ASP A 321 22.12 -1.77 -14.98
CA ASP A 321 23.40 -1.10 -15.21
C ASP A 321 23.45 0.31 -14.60
N GLY A 322 22.30 0.96 -14.41
CA GLY A 322 22.22 2.26 -13.75
C GLY A 322 22.50 2.24 -12.24
N THR A 323 22.55 1.07 -11.61
CA THR A 323 22.67 0.93 -10.14
C THR A 323 23.92 1.61 -9.61
N THR A 324 25.09 1.35 -10.20
CA THR A 324 26.38 1.86 -9.74
C THR A 324 26.44 3.39 -9.80
N GLU A 325 26.01 3.97 -10.93
CA GLU A 325 26.05 5.41 -11.16
C GLU A 325 25.03 6.17 -10.30
N LEU A 326 23.81 5.64 -10.14
CA LEU A 326 22.80 6.24 -9.27
C LEU A 326 23.22 6.17 -7.79
N CYS A 327 23.86 5.07 -7.36
CA CYS A 327 24.43 5.00 -6.02
C CYS A 327 25.61 5.98 -5.84
N ALA A 328 26.42 6.16 -6.86
CA ALA A 328 27.52 7.13 -6.84
C ALA A 328 26.99 8.57 -6.79
N LEU A 329 25.95 8.90 -7.59
CA LEU A 329 25.29 10.20 -7.55
C LEU A 329 24.77 10.50 -6.14
N TRP A 330 24.00 9.56 -5.54
CA TRP A 330 23.49 9.71 -4.18
C TRP A 330 24.61 9.97 -3.18
N ARG A 331 25.57 9.06 -3.11
CA ARG A 331 26.69 9.15 -2.16
C ARG A 331 27.55 10.40 -2.33
N ASN A 332 27.89 10.75 -3.59
CA ASN A 332 28.76 11.90 -3.85
C ASN A 332 28.06 13.25 -3.57
N THR A 333 26.74 13.28 -3.71
CA THR A 333 25.94 14.48 -3.52
C THR A 333 25.55 14.67 -2.04
N THR A 334 25.16 13.60 -1.36
CA THR A 334 24.66 13.67 0.04
C THR A 334 25.72 13.39 1.10
N GLY A 335 26.83 12.74 0.72
CA GLY A 335 27.80 12.19 1.67
C GLY A 335 27.34 10.90 2.36
N ASP A 336 26.10 10.43 2.09
CA ASP A 336 25.55 9.24 2.70
C ASP A 336 26.12 7.96 2.04
N THR A 337 26.80 7.15 2.86
CA THR A 337 27.43 5.90 2.45
C THR A 337 26.65 4.65 2.89
N GLN A 338 25.55 4.83 3.60
CA GLN A 338 24.72 3.73 4.08
C GLN A 338 23.97 3.09 2.92
N ASN A 339 23.64 1.81 3.06
CA ASN A 339 22.69 1.14 2.18
C ASN A 339 21.26 1.23 2.73
N PHE A 340 20.29 0.91 1.91
CA PHE A 340 18.85 0.96 2.30
C PHE A 340 18.55 0.15 3.56
N GLY A 341 19.13 -1.05 3.71
CA GLY A 341 18.96 -1.89 4.89
C GLY A 341 19.48 -1.26 6.19
N ALA A 342 20.51 -0.42 6.12
CA ALA A 342 20.99 0.35 7.27
C ALA A 342 19.99 1.44 7.65
N HIS A 343 19.46 2.19 6.68
CA HIS A 343 18.39 3.17 6.93
C HIS A 343 17.14 2.54 7.54
N VAL A 344 16.73 1.36 7.04
CA VAL A 344 15.59 0.59 7.61
C VAL A 344 15.84 0.21 9.06
N ARG A 345 17.03 -0.32 9.37
CA ARG A 345 17.38 -0.70 10.75
C ARG A 345 17.38 0.52 11.67
N ASP A 346 18.02 1.61 11.24
CA ASP A 346 18.12 2.83 12.04
C ASP A 346 16.73 3.46 12.26
N ALA A 347 15.87 3.44 11.24
CA ALA A 347 14.47 3.84 11.36
C ALA A 347 13.69 2.97 12.35
N ARG A 348 13.89 1.64 12.34
CA ARG A 348 13.25 0.74 13.30
C ARG A 348 13.66 1.03 14.74
N LEU A 349 14.96 1.22 14.97
CA LEU A 349 15.47 1.57 16.30
C LEU A 349 14.89 2.88 16.80
N GLN A 350 14.88 3.90 15.96
CA GLN A 350 14.28 5.21 16.28
C GLN A 350 12.78 5.09 16.59
N LEU A 351 12.02 4.38 15.76
CA LEU A 351 10.58 4.24 15.96
C LEU A 351 10.24 3.43 17.21
N ILE A 352 11.04 2.41 17.56
CA ILE A 352 10.85 1.67 18.83
C ILE A 352 11.04 2.64 20.01
N ASP A 353 12.07 3.50 19.98
CA ASP A 353 12.34 4.46 21.02
C ASP A 353 11.29 5.56 21.11
N GLU A 354 10.88 6.12 19.96
CA GLU A 354 10.03 7.31 19.91
C GLU A 354 8.52 7.01 19.93
N ARG A 355 8.09 5.82 19.44
CA ARG A 355 6.66 5.57 19.16
C ARG A 355 6.12 4.24 19.67
N PHE A 356 6.94 3.16 19.69
CA PHE A 356 6.47 1.80 19.96
C PHE A 356 6.89 1.24 21.35
N GLY A 357 7.18 2.12 22.32
CA GLY A 357 7.56 1.73 23.67
C GLY A 357 6.48 0.91 24.39
N SER A 358 5.21 1.30 24.26
CA SER A 358 4.08 0.60 24.87
C SER A 358 3.87 -0.80 24.24
N GLU A 359 4.00 -0.93 22.93
CA GLU A 359 3.92 -2.21 22.22
C GLU A 359 5.08 -3.12 22.63
N MET A 360 6.29 -2.56 22.78
CA MET A 360 7.46 -3.29 23.29
C MET A 360 7.22 -3.77 24.74
N ASN A 361 6.62 -2.97 25.60
CA ASN A 361 6.28 -3.36 26.97
C ASN A 361 5.32 -4.56 27.00
N ARG A 362 4.40 -4.68 26.05
CA ARG A 362 3.51 -5.85 25.92
C ARG A 362 4.29 -7.14 25.59
N VAL A 363 5.31 -7.05 24.71
CA VAL A 363 6.21 -8.19 24.44
C VAL A 363 7.01 -8.57 25.68
N ILE A 364 7.53 -7.58 26.38
CA ILE A 364 8.30 -7.83 27.63
C ILE A 364 7.42 -8.46 28.71
N LYS A 365 6.15 -8.06 28.83
CA LYS A 365 5.19 -8.70 29.75
C LYS A 365 4.98 -10.18 29.39
N ALA A 366 4.82 -10.52 28.11
CA ALA A 366 4.72 -11.92 27.69
C ALA A 366 5.99 -12.72 27.98
N LEU A 367 7.17 -12.13 27.81
CA LEU A 367 8.45 -12.75 28.13
C LEU A 367 8.61 -13.03 29.64
N THR A 368 8.08 -12.20 30.50
CA THR A 368 8.20 -12.38 31.96
C THR A 368 7.66 -13.76 32.40
N SER A 369 6.52 -14.18 31.86
CA SER A 369 5.93 -15.50 32.16
C SER A 369 6.86 -16.66 31.75
N LEU A 370 7.54 -16.54 30.60
CA LEU A 370 8.49 -17.56 30.13
C LEU A 370 9.80 -17.55 30.90
N ILE A 371 10.28 -16.37 31.30
CA ILE A 371 11.47 -16.22 32.17
C ILE A 371 11.21 -16.89 33.52
N ASP A 372 10.03 -16.68 34.10
CA ASP A 372 9.64 -17.28 35.39
C ASP A 372 9.45 -18.79 35.29
N ALA A 373 8.99 -19.29 34.17
CA ALA A 373 8.78 -20.70 33.90
C ALA A 373 10.04 -21.46 33.46
N ASP A 374 11.17 -20.78 33.16
CA ASP A 374 12.39 -21.43 32.69
C ASP A 374 12.98 -22.38 33.77
N PRO A 375 12.96 -23.71 33.52
CA PRO A 375 13.40 -24.69 34.50
C PRO A 375 14.92 -24.69 34.73
N THR A 376 15.68 -24.09 33.80
CA THR A 376 17.14 -24.02 33.85
C THR A 376 17.65 -22.87 34.72
N GLY A 377 16.80 -21.88 35.01
CA GLY A 377 17.17 -20.64 35.70
C GLY A 377 17.97 -19.63 34.85
N ARG A 378 18.46 -20.03 33.67
CA ARG A 378 19.30 -19.20 32.81
C ARG A 378 18.63 -17.89 32.39
N ALA A 379 17.33 -17.95 32.13
CA ALA A 379 16.57 -16.77 31.77
C ALA A 379 16.49 -15.75 32.92
N ARG A 380 16.30 -16.20 34.14
CA ARG A 380 16.30 -15.34 35.33
C ARG A 380 17.68 -14.71 35.59
N ASP A 381 18.77 -15.48 35.39
CA ASP A 381 20.15 -15.00 35.55
C ASP A 381 20.49 -13.93 34.50
N ALA A 382 19.95 -14.06 33.24
CA ALA A 382 20.10 -13.04 32.22
C ALA A 382 19.31 -11.75 32.53
N GLY A 383 18.16 -11.87 33.13
CA GLY A 383 17.30 -10.78 33.55
C GLY A 383 16.51 -10.08 32.44
N ILE A 384 15.40 -9.46 32.81
CA ILE A 384 14.42 -8.84 31.89
C ILE A 384 15.02 -7.72 31.03
N ALA A 385 15.98 -6.97 31.55
CA ALA A 385 16.64 -5.89 30.80
C ALA A 385 17.48 -6.43 29.62
N CYS A 386 18.12 -7.60 29.81
CA CYS A 386 18.82 -8.29 28.72
C CYS A 386 17.84 -8.73 27.63
N PHE A 387 16.73 -9.38 28.01
CA PHE A 387 15.69 -9.79 27.05
C PHE A 387 15.07 -8.60 26.33
N ARG A 388 14.89 -7.45 26.98
CA ARG A 388 14.44 -6.22 26.32
C ARG A 388 15.42 -5.80 25.22
N ARG A 389 16.72 -5.75 25.47
CA ARG A 389 17.73 -5.43 24.45
C ARG A 389 17.71 -6.45 23.31
N CYS A 390 17.61 -7.74 23.63
CA CYS A 390 17.52 -8.81 22.64
C CYS A 390 16.28 -8.66 21.75
N THR A 391 15.13 -8.34 22.33
CA THR A 391 13.87 -8.14 21.61
C THR A 391 13.93 -6.94 20.67
N ILE A 392 14.47 -5.81 21.13
CA ILE A 392 14.68 -4.61 20.31
C ILE A 392 15.61 -4.93 19.14
N ALA A 393 16.75 -5.56 19.41
CA ALA A 393 17.73 -5.90 18.37
C ALA A 393 17.15 -6.89 17.33
N LEU A 394 16.37 -7.88 17.79
CA LEU A 394 15.71 -8.86 16.91
C LEU A 394 14.64 -8.18 16.05
N ALA A 395 13.77 -7.34 16.64
CA ALA A 395 12.75 -6.60 15.91
C ALA A 395 13.34 -5.62 14.89
N ALA A 396 14.43 -4.92 15.27
CA ALA A 396 15.14 -4.01 14.34
C ALA A 396 15.80 -4.74 13.18
N SER A 397 16.13 -6.02 13.33
CA SER A 397 16.77 -6.86 12.32
C SER A 397 15.83 -7.83 11.61
N PHE A 398 14.52 -7.75 11.86
CA PHE A 398 13.54 -8.70 11.34
C PHE A 398 13.31 -8.47 9.84
N PRO A 399 13.56 -9.46 8.94
CA PRO A 399 13.61 -9.20 7.50
C PRO A 399 12.24 -9.14 6.82
N VAL A 400 11.16 -9.65 7.46
CA VAL A 400 9.78 -9.66 6.97
C VAL A 400 8.87 -8.91 7.94
N TYR A 401 7.59 -8.74 7.59
CA TYR A 401 6.64 -8.02 8.43
C TYR A 401 6.41 -8.70 9.76
N ARG A 402 6.21 -10.03 9.78
CA ARG A 402 5.93 -10.74 11.04
C ARG A 402 6.21 -12.24 10.98
N CYS A 403 6.23 -12.86 12.17
CA CYS A 403 6.04 -14.30 12.35
C CYS A 403 4.55 -14.64 12.50
N TYR A 404 4.21 -15.92 12.33
CA TYR A 404 2.84 -16.41 12.49
C TYR A 404 2.74 -17.41 13.65
N PRO A 405 1.58 -17.51 14.33
CA PRO A 405 1.44 -18.39 15.51
C PRO A 405 1.65 -19.86 15.20
N ASP A 406 1.39 -20.30 13.96
CA ASP A 406 1.56 -21.68 13.51
C ASP A 406 2.94 -21.97 12.86
N TRP A 407 3.90 -21.04 12.94
CA TRP A 407 5.25 -21.22 12.42
C TRP A 407 5.96 -22.52 12.80
N PRO A 408 5.86 -23.03 14.04
CA PRO A 408 6.49 -24.31 14.38
C PRO A 408 6.01 -25.49 13.52
N ASN A 409 4.81 -25.37 12.94
CA ASN A 409 4.17 -26.39 12.11
C ASN A 409 4.18 -26.02 10.61
N ALA A 410 4.85 -24.95 10.22
CA ALA A 410 4.93 -24.55 8.82
C ALA A 410 5.79 -25.52 8.01
N ALA A 411 5.31 -25.93 6.84
CA ALA A 411 6.01 -26.89 5.97
C ALA A 411 7.28 -26.28 5.35
N GLU A 412 7.30 -24.95 5.15
CA GLU A 412 8.46 -24.20 4.67
C GLU A 412 9.07 -23.40 5.84
N ALA A 413 10.30 -23.69 6.12
CA ALA A 413 10.95 -23.27 7.36
C ALA A 413 11.07 -21.75 7.49
N PRO A 414 10.56 -21.15 8.57
CA PRO A 414 10.91 -19.80 9.02
C PRO A 414 12.40 -19.69 9.42
N ASN A 415 13.16 -20.77 9.31
CA ASN A 415 14.56 -20.86 9.73
C ASN A 415 15.45 -19.79 9.08
N ASN A 416 15.23 -19.46 7.81
CA ASN A 416 16.01 -18.41 7.13
C ASN A 416 15.68 -17.02 7.66
N VAL A 417 14.41 -16.73 7.94
CA VAL A 417 13.95 -15.45 8.50
C VAL A 417 14.57 -15.21 9.87
N LEU A 418 14.42 -16.18 10.78
CA LEU A 418 14.94 -16.06 12.14
C LEU A 418 16.48 -16.12 12.18
N THR A 419 17.11 -16.91 11.32
CA THR A 419 18.56 -16.94 11.21
C THR A 419 19.12 -15.58 10.74
N THR A 420 18.47 -14.97 9.76
CA THR A 420 18.81 -13.62 9.27
C THR A 420 18.61 -12.58 10.36
N ALA A 421 17.45 -12.59 11.00
CA ALA A 421 17.13 -11.68 12.11
C ALA A 421 18.12 -11.82 13.28
N MET A 422 18.40 -13.05 13.70
CA MET A 422 19.36 -13.35 14.78
C MET A 422 20.78 -12.89 14.42
N SER A 423 21.21 -13.12 13.18
CA SER A 423 22.51 -12.65 12.71
C SER A 423 22.61 -11.13 12.72
N GLY A 424 21.54 -10.44 12.32
CA GLY A 424 21.41 -8.99 12.41
C GLY A 424 21.45 -8.50 13.87
N ALA A 425 20.65 -9.10 14.74
CA ALA A 425 20.58 -8.77 16.15
C ALA A 425 21.91 -8.94 16.89
N LYS A 426 22.66 -10.01 16.59
CA LYS A 426 24.00 -10.24 17.19
C LYS A 426 24.99 -9.11 16.88
N ARG A 427 24.86 -8.43 15.73
CA ARG A 427 25.71 -7.28 15.40
C ARG A 427 25.37 -6.02 16.19
N LEU A 428 24.17 -5.95 16.73
CA LEU A 428 23.69 -4.83 17.57
C LEU A 428 23.91 -5.07 19.06
N LEU A 429 24.11 -6.32 19.47
CA LEU A 429 24.18 -6.73 20.86
C LEU A 429 25.62 -6.98 21.33
N HIS A 430 25.86 -6.74 22.61
CA HIS A 430 27.08 -7.21 23.25
C HIS A 430 27.11 -8.76 23.27
N PRO A 431 28.28 -9.42 23.09
CA PRO A 431 28.37 -10.88 23.09
C PRO A 431 27.78 -11.56 24.34
N LEU A 432 27.77 -10.90 25.49
CA LEU A 432 27.15 -11.38 26.73
C LEU A 432 25.64 -11.60 26.60
N ASP A 433 24.96 -10.88 25.73
CA ASP A 433 23.52 -10.99 25.50
C ASP A 433 23.15 -12.13 24.49
N HIS A 434 24.12 -12.73 23.82
CA HIS A 434 23.84 -13.72 22.74
C HIS A 434 23.17 -15.00 23.25
N ALA A 435 23.42 -15.41 24.50
CA ALA A 435 22.76 -16.56 25.09
C ALA A 435 21.26 -16.30 25.33
N ALA A 436 20.91 -15.11 25.84
CA ALA A 436 19.52 -14.70 26.00
C ALA A 436 18.79 -14.52 24.66
N LEU A 437 19.49 -13.98 23.64
CA LEU A 437 18.93 -13.91 22.27
C LEU A 437 18.62 -15.32 21.74
N ALA A 438 19.48 -16.30 21.97
CA ALA A 438 19.24 -17.69 21.53
C ALA A 438 18.00 -18.28 22.23
N LEU A 439 17.81 -18.03 23.54
CA LEU A 439 16.62 -18.43 24.27
C LEU A 439 15.35 -17.75 23.72
N LEU A 440 15.42 -16.45 23.47
CA LEU A 440 14.29 -15.72 22.88
C LEU A 440 13.87 -16.33 21.53
N VAL A 441 14.81 -16.59 20.65
CA VAL A 441 14.54 -17.22 19.32
C VAL A 441 13.99 -18.64 19.49
N MET A 442 14.53 -19.41 20.40
CA MET A 442 14.01 -20.73 20.74
C MET A 442 12.53 -20.65 21.19
N TRP A 443 12.17 -19.72 22.07
CA TRP A 443 10.79 -19.54 22.53
C TRP A 443 9.85 -19.10 21.41
N LEU A 444 10.31 -18.28 20.49
CA LEU A 444 9.53 -17.88 19.30
C LEU A 444 9.26 -19.06 18.35
N THR A 445 10.10 -20.09 18.36
CA THR A 445 9.98 -21.28 17.50
C THR A 445 9.44 -22.52 18.19
N SER A 446 9.32 -22.50 19.53
CA SER A 446 8.80 -23.62 20.29
C SER A 446 7.30 -23.79 20.08
N ALA A 447 6.83 -25.02 19.87
CA ALA A 447 5.42 -25.36 20.00
C ALA A 447 5.03 -25.34 21.49
N ASP A 448 3.79 -24.95 21.78
CA ASP A 448 3.22 -25.15 23.11
C ASP A 448 2.95 -26.65 23.31
N SER A 449 3.16 -27.15 24.53
CA SER A 449 3.18 -28.58 24.84
C SER A 449 1.85 -29.32 24.65
N ASP A 450 0.74 -28.57 24.54
CA ASP A 450 -0.60 -29.13 24.31
C ASP A 450 -1.10 -28.75 22.93
N ALA A 451 -0.98 -29.70 22.00
CA ALA A 451 -1.44 -29.58 20.60
C ALA A 451 -2.99 -29.55 20.54
N GLY A 452 -3.61 -28.53 21.03
CA GLY A 452 -5.07 -28.36 21.08
C GLY A 452 -5.53 -27.14 21.85
N GLU A 453 -4.67 -26.56 22.72
CA GLU A 453 -5.01 -25.34 23.43
C GLU A 453 -4.81 -24.09 22.52
N PRO A 454 -5.83 -23.21 22.37
CA PRO A 454 -5.73 -21.99 21.58
C PRO A 454 -4.85 -20.93 22.24
N SER A 455 -4.33 -21.17 23.46
CA SER A 455 -3.51 -20.24 24.23
C SER A 455 -2.36 -20.97 24.94
N GLY A 456 -1.14 -20.43 24.75
CA GLY A 456 0.05 -20.88 25.48
C GLY A 456 1.06 -19.72 25.52
N PRO A 457 2.00 -19.74 26.48
CA PRO A 457 2.92 -18.62 26.67
C PRO A 457 3.83 -18.37 25.48
N HIS A 458 4.23 -19.42 24.74
CA HIS A 458 5.01 -19.26 23.51
C HIS A 458 4.18 -18.66 22.36
N ARG A 459 2.90 -19.08 22.26
CA ARG A 459 1.96 -18.50 21.26
C ARG A 459 1.68 -17.04 21.56
N ASP A 460 1.45 -16.68 22.83
CA ASP A 460 1.24 -15.28 23.22
C ASP A 460 2.48 -14.42 22.89
N LEU A 461 3.68 -14.91 23.20
CA LEU A 461 4.92 -14.22 22.82
C LEU A 461 5.01 -14.00 21.30
N ARG A 462 4.72 -15.03 20.47
CA ARG A 462 4.71 -14.89 19.01
C ARG A 462 3.72 -13.84 18.53
N ILE A 463 2.50 -13.87 19.08
CA ILE A 463 1.44 -12.90 18.74
C ILE A 463 1.90 -11.49 19.11
N ARG A 464 2.40 -11.26 20.33
CA ARG A 464 2.85 -9.92 20.77
C ARG A 464 4.06 -9.43 19.97
N PHE A 465 5.02 -10.31 19.68
CA PHE A 465 6.15 -9.99 18.85
C PHE A 465 5.73 -9.65 17.41
N ALA A 466 4.78 -10.39 16.83
CA ALA A 466 4.23 -10.11 15.51
C ALA A 466 3.46 -8.78 15.46
N GLN A 467 2.72 -8.46 16.51
CA GLN A 467 1.94 -7.23 16.65
C GLN A 467 2.79 -5.96 16.80
N ILE A 468 4.10 -6.09 17.10
CA ILE A 468 5.03 -4.97 16.99
C ILE A 468 5.83 -5.00 15.69
N THR A 469 6.27 -6.18 15.19
CA THR A 469 7.13 -6.23 14.00
C THR A 469 6.40 -5.82 12.73
N ALA A 470 5.11 -6.13 12.58
CA ALA A 470 4.32 -5.74 11.42
C ALA A 470 4.17 -4.21 11.29
N PRO A 471 3.64 -3.48 12.27
CA PRO A 471 3.55 -2.02 12.21
C PRO A 471 4.93 -1.35 12.14
N LEU A 472 5.93 -1.92 12.82
CA LEU A 472 7.30 -1.41 12.78
C LEU A 472 7.90 -1.55 11.37
N ALA A 473 7.64 -2.65 10.65
CA ALA A 473 8.10 -2.83 9.28
C ALA A 473 7.42 -1.81 8.35
N ALA A 474 6.09 -1.68 8.39
CA ALA A 474 5.37 -0.72 7.57
C ALA A 474 5.88 0.71 7.79
N LYS A 475 5.98 1.16 9.03
CA LYS A 475 6.44 2.51 9.36
C LYS A 475 7.92 2.74 9.06
N ALA A 476 8.78 1.78 9.35
CA ALA A 476 10.22 1.96 9.16
C ALA A 476 10.66 1.85 7.70
N VAL A 477 10.10 0.91 6.92
CA VAL A 477 10.54 0.67 5.54
C VAL A 477 9.92 1.70 4.60
N GLU A 478 8.58 1.78 4.60
CA GLU A 478 7.82 2.51 3.60
C GLU A 478 7.66 3.99 3.95
N ASP A 479 7.34 4.28 5.21
CA ASP A 479 7.04 5.65 5.65
C ASP A 479 8.26 6.40 6.20
N THR A 480 9.37 5.73 6.51
CA THR A 480 10.56 6.41 7.06
C THR A 480 11.80 6.22 6.18
N ALA A 481 12.31 5.00 6.02
CA ALA A 481 13.52 4.76 5.22
C ALA A 481 13.31 5.13 3.75
N GLY A 482 12.10 4.91 3.20
CA GLY A 482 11.73 5.34 1.87
C GLY A 482 11.75 6.85 1.64
N TYR A 483 11.75 7.66 2.71
CA TYR A 483 11.92 9.11 2.67
C TYR A 483 13.31 9.59 3.14
N ARG A 484 14.22 8.66 3.45
CA ARG A 484 15.63 8.94 3.76
C ARG A 484 16.57 8.53 2.62
N TRP A 485 16.23 7.47 1.91
CA TRP A 485 17.02 6.90 0.84
C TRP A 485 16.46 7.31 -0.53
N GLY A 486 17.03 8.32 -1.15
CA GLY A 486 16.55 8.93 -2.41
C GLY A 486 17.35 8.53 -3.64
N ARG A 487 18.01 7.37 -3.69
CA ARG A 487 18.76 6.89 -4.86
C ARG A 487 17.91 6.95 -6.14
N LEU A 488 16.71 6.37 -6.09
CA LEU A 488 15.69 6.48 -7.15
C LEU A 488 14.29 6.24 -6.56
N LEU A 489 13.50 7.31 -6.49
CA LEU A 489 12.22 7.31 -5.77
C LEU A 489 11.16 6.39 -6.36
N SER A 490 11.26 6.00 -7.62
CA SER A 490 10.34 5.02 -8.23
C SER A 490 10.42 3.63 -7.61
N ARG A 491 11.48 3.34 -6.81
CA ARG A 491 11.61 2.11 -6.04
C ARG A 491 11.22 2.26 -4.57
N ASN A 492 10.87 3.47 -4.12
CA ASN A 492 10.46 3.75 -2.75
C ASN A 492 8.93 3.79 -2.69
N ASP A 493 8.28 2.64 -2.75
CA ASP A 493 6.82 2.51 -2.72
C ASP A 493 6.41 1.33 -1.81
N VAL A 494 5.12 1.23 -1.49
CA VAL A 494 4.57 0.15 -0.66
C VAL A 494 4.92 -1.21 -1.27
N GLY A 495 5.45 -2.11 -0.45
CA GLY A 495 5.85 -3.45 -0.88
C GLY A 495 7.08 -3.50 -1.80
N SER A 496 7.72 -2.37 -2.08
CA SER A 496 8.93 -2.33 -2.89
C SER A 496 10.19 -2.47 -2.03
N ASN A 497 11.19 -3.17 -2.57
CA ASN A 497 12.53 -3.19 -1.97
C ASN A 497 13.45 -2.20 -2.69
N ALA A 498 13.67 -1.02 -2.10
CA ALA A 498 14.52 0.01 -2.67
C ALA A 498 16.01 -0.38 -2.76
N ALA A 499 16.45 -1.43 -2.05
CA ALA A 499 17.81 -1.96 -2.20
C ALA A 499 18.03 -2.57 -3.59
N HIS A 500 17.00 -3.20 -4.16
CA HIS A 500 17.04 -3.84 -5.47
C HIS A 500 16.46 -2.92 -6.53
N LEU A 501 17.31 -2.39 -7.42
CA LEU A 501 16.87 -1.47 -8.46
C LEU A 501 16.05 -2.18 -9.53
N SER A 502 16.52 -3.32 -10.01
CA SER A 502 15.97 -4.05 -11.14
C SER A 502 15.81 -5.54 -10.86
N MET A 503 15.11 -6.22 -11.76
CA MET A 503 14.88 -7.66 -11.74
C MET A 503 15.29 -8.27 -13.10
N PRO A 504 16.01 -9.43 -13.12
CA PRO A 504 16.21 -10.20 -14.33
C PRO A 504 14.88 -10.66 -14.96
N LEU A 505 14.83 -10.70 -16.29
CA LEU A 505 13.64 -11.17 -17.01
C LEU A 505 13.26 -12.62 -16.65
N ALA A 506 14.26 -13.48 -16.45
CA ALA A 506 14.04 -14.87 -16.05
C ALA A 506 13.32 -14.99 -14.70
N ASP A 507 13.66 -14.13 -13.74
CA ASP A 507 13.02 -14.11 -12.41
C ASP A 507 11.56 -13.64 -12.53
N PHE A 508 11.31 -12.63 -13.37
CA PHE A 508 9.94 -12.19 -13.65
C PHE A 508 9.09 -13.32 -14.24
N HIS A 509 9.63 -14.09 -15.19
CA HIS A 509 8.95 -15.26 -15.75
C HIS A 509 8.70 -16.33 -14.71
N ALA A 510 9.70 -16.65 -13.87
CA ALA A 510 9.58 -17.65 -12.81
C ALA A 510 8.49 -17.27 -11.78
N ILE A 511 8.46 -16.00 -11.35
CA ILE A 511 7.43 -15.49 -10.42
C ILE A 511 6.03 -15.60 -11.03
N ASN A 512 5.86 -15.23 -12.31
CA ASN A 512 4.56 -15.32 -12.95
C ASN A 512 4.11 -16.76 -13.20
N ALA A 513 5.03 -17.68 -13.52
CA ALA A 513 4.73 -19.11 -13.60
C ALA A 513 4.29 -19.68 -12.24
N TYR A 514 4.98 -19.27 -11.15
CA TYR A 514 4.57 -19.62 -9.78
C TYR A 514 3.18 -19.05 -9.44
N ARG A 515 2.91 -17.79 -9.80
CA ARG A 515 1.59 -17.14 -9.57
C ARG A 515 0.50 -17.86 -10.34
N ALA A 516 0.74 -18.27 -11.59
CA ALA A 516 -0.23 -19.02 -12.39
C ALA A 516 -0.63 -20.36 -11.73
N SER A 517 0.32 -21.07 -11.13
CA SER A 517 0.09 -22.38 -10.53
C SER A 517 -0.47 -22.33 -9.11
N HIS A 518 -0.12 -21.34 -8.30
CA HIS A 518 -0.47 -21.27 -6.87
C HIS A 518 -1.51 -20.19 -6.54
N TRP A 519 -1.48 -19.06 -7.25
CA TRP A 519 -2.31 -17.88 -6.95
C TRP A 519 -2.94 -17.29 -8.21
N PRO A 520 -3.62 -18.10 -9.07
CA PRO A 520 -4.15 -17.63 -10.35
C PRO A 520 -5.24 -16.56 -10.21
N ARG A 521 -5.74 -16.35 -8.99
CA ARG A 521 -6.80 -15.39 -8.66
C ARG A 521 -6.33 -14.25 -7.76
N ALA A 522 -5.02 -14.14 -7.49
CA ALA A 522 -4.47 -13.01 -6.75
C ALA A 522 -4.73 -11.70 -7.50
N MET A 523 -4.91 -10.60 -6.76
CA MET A 523 -5.05 -9.29 -7.39
C MET A 523 -3.69 -8.81 -7.95
N LEU A 524 -3.74 -8.10 -9.06
CA LEU A 524 -2.58 -7.46 -9.68
C LEU A 524 -2.79 -5.96 -9.67
N SER A 525 -2.00 -5.23 -8.89
CA SER A 525 -2.08 -3.77 -8.80
C SER A 525 -0.79 -3.11 -9.30
N THR A 526 -0.91 -1.93 -9.89
CA THR A 526 0.20 -1.03 -10.19
C THR A 526 -0.02 0.36 -9.58
N ALA A 527 -1.24 0.64 -9.12
CA ALA A 527 -1.61 1.80 -8.32
C ALA A 527 -2.67 1.41 -7.29
N THR A 528 -2.63 2.04 -6.12
CA THR A 528 -3.59 1.85 -5.03
C THR A 528 -3.84 3.18 -4.31
N HIS A 529 -4.72 3.20 -3.32
CA HIS A 529 -4.95 4.36 -2.47
C HIS A 529 -3.80 4.64 -1.47
N ASP A 530 -2.81 3.73 -1.35
CA ASP A 530 -1.68 3.82 -0.41
C ASP A 530 -0.33 3.98 -1.10
N HIS A 531 -0.27 3.97 -2.43
CA HIS A 531 0.99 4.16 -3.14
C HIS A 531 1.62 5.53 -2.79
N LYS A 532 2.95 5.57 -2.79
CA LYS A 532 3.68 6.81 -2.50
C LYS A 532 3.79 7.71 -3.73
N ARG A 533 3.68 7.12 -4.92
CA ARG A 533 3.72 7.80 -6.24
C ARG A 533 2.85 7.04 -7.23
N GLY A 534 2.08 7.77 -8.01
CA GLY A 534 1.24 7.23 -9.08
C GLY A 534 2.03 6.35 -10.05
N GLU A 535 1.34 5.43 -10.71
CA GLU A 535 1.99 4.43 -11.56
C GLU A 535 2.82 5.06 -12.70
N ASP A 536 2.40 6.20 -13.26
CA ASP A 536 3.10 6.86 -14.35
C ASP A 536 4.21 7.79 -13.85
N VAL A 537 4.17 8.27 -12.61
CA VAL A 537 5.32 8.89 -11.94
C VAL A 537 6.46 7.90 -11.82
N ARG A 538 6.17 6.68 -11.33
CA ARG A 538 7.18 5.61 -11.19
C ARG A 538 7.70 5.16 -12.56
N ALA A 539 6.82 4.99 -13.55
CA ALA A 539 7.18 4.61 -14.90
C ALA A 539 8.13 5.62 -15.58
N ARG A 540 7.87 6.92 -15.37
CA ARG A 540 8.74 8.00 -15.86
C ARG A 540 10.08 8.03 -15.15
N LEU A 541 10.09 7.93 -13.81
CA LEU A 541 11.33 7.92 -13.04
C LEU A 541 12.19 6.68 -13.31
N ALA A 542 11.60 5.55 -13.71
CA ALA A 542 12.34 4.34 -14.08
C ALA A 542 13.31 4.61 -15.24
N VAL A 543 12.97 5.53 -16.15
CA VAL A 543 13.83 5.94 -17.27
C VAL A 543 15.19 6.44 -16.80
N LEU A 544 15.27 7.07 -15.62
CA LEU A 544 16.53 7.57 -15.06
C LEU A 544 17.55 6.45 -14.82
N SER A 545 17.08 5.21 -14.63
CA SER A 545 17.97 4.05 -14.50
C SER A 545 18.68 3.66 -15.80
N GLU A 546 18.12 4.06 -16.94
CA GLU A 546 18.71 3.83 -18.26
C GLU A 546 19.64 4.96 -18.72
N ILE A 547 19.50 6.17 -18.12
CA ILE A 547 20.28 7.37 -18.44
C ILE A 547 20.94 8.00 -17.22
N PRO A 548 21.58 7.21 -16.31
CA PRO A 548 22.03 7.69 -15.01
C PRO A 548 23.08 8.82 -15.13
N HIS A 549 23.93 8.79 -16.16
CA HIS A 549 24.91 9.84 -16.41
C HIS A 549 24.25 11.17 -16.80
N GLY A 550 23.27 11.15 -17.72
CA GLY A 550 22.50 12.34 -18.09
C GLY A 550 21.72 12.93 -16.93
N TRP A 551 21.16 12.08 -16.09
CA TRP A 551 20.51 12.49 -14.85
C TRP A 551 21.50 13.17 -13.88
N ALA A 552 22.67 12.58 -13.67
CA ALA A 552 23.69 13.14 -12.80
C ALA A 552 24.17 14.52 -13.29
N GLN A 553 24.36 14.72 -14.59
CA GLN A 553 24.69 16.01 -15.19
C GLN A 553 23.59 17.05 -14.95
N THR A 554 22.34 16.65 -15.17
CA THR A 554 21.16 17.53 -14.96
C THR A 554 21.05 17.98 -13.50
N VAL A 555 21.17 17.05 -12.55
CA VAL A 555 21.17 17.37 -11.10
C VAL A 555 22.29 18.33 -10.75
N SER A 556 23.49 18.11 -11.27
CA SER A 556 24.64 18.97 -10.99
C SER A 556 24.41 20.39 -11.50
N ALA A 557 23.84 20.55 -12.69
CA ALA A 557 23.49 21.84 -13.27
C ALA A 557 22.43 22.57 -12.45
N TRP A 558 21.34 21.87 -12.09
CA TRP A 558 20.25 22.42 -11.29
C TRP A 558 20.72 22.85 -9.90
N ARG A 559 21.55 22.06 -9.25
CA ARG A 559 22.11 22.42 -7.94
C ARG A 559 22.99 23.66 -8.04
N ALA A 560 23.84 23.76 -9.04
CA ALA A 560 24.68 24.93 -9.25
C ALA A 560 23.86 26.19 -9.54
N GLU A 561 22.78 26.09 -10.31
CA GLU A 561 21.87 27.20 -10.58
C GLU A 561 21.11 27.64 -9.32
N ASN A 562 20.65 26.71 -8.52
CA ASN A 562 19.79 26.93 -7.37
C ASN A 562 20.55 27.25 -6.06
N ASP A 563 21.90 27.08 -6.03
CA ASP A 563 22.73 27.34 -4.87
C ASP A 563 22.58 28.79 -4.34
N ARG A 564 22.36 29.75 -5.23
CA ARG A 564 22.06 31.16 -4.88
C ARG A 564 20.87 31.31 -3.92
N PHE A 565 19.92 30.39 -3.90
CA PHE A 565 18.75 30.47 -3.04
C PHE A 565 18.99 29.89 -1.63
N ARG A 566 20.12 29.19 -1.42
CA ARG A 566 20.54 28.64 -0.15
C ARG A 566 21.15 29.69 0.78
N ALA A 567 21.60 30.81 0.24
CA ALA A 567 22.25 31.89 1.04
C ALA A 567 21.39 32.36 2.21
N ALA A 568 20.05 32.28 2.12
CA ALA A 568 19.13 32.69 3.16
C ALA A 568 18.85 31.58 4.21
N ALA A 569 19.01 30.29 3.83
CA ALA A 569 18.80 29.13 4.68
C ALA A 569 19.68 27.98 4.16
N PRO A 570 20.96 27.92 4.54
CA PRO A 570 21.95 27.03 3.95
C PRO A 570 21.61 25.53 4.08
N ASP A 571 20.87 25.17 5.12
CA ASP A 571 20.50 23.80 5.46
C ASP A 571 19.08 23.41 5.04
N ALA A 572 18.34 24.27 4.31
CA ALA A 572 16.95 24.01 3.93
C ALA A 572 16.68 24.23 2.43
N PRO A 573 16.24 23.19 1.70
CA PRO A 573 16.20 21.79 2.12
C PRO A 573 17.61 21.22 2.28
N ASP A 574 17.75 20.17 3.11
CA ASP A 574 19.00 19.40 3.10
C ASP A 574 19.21 18.74 1.73
N VAL A 575 20.45 18.33 1.49
CA VAL A 575 20.86 17.84 0.16
C VAL A 575 20.09 16.58 -0.27
N ALA A 576 19.73 15.70 0.66
CA ALA A 576 18.97 14.49 0.36
C ALA A 576 17.56 14.84 -0.09
N HIS A 577 16.87 15.74 0.63
CA HIS A 577 15.54 16.22 0.26
C HIS A 577 15.54 17.02 -1.04
N GLU A 578 16.58 17.80 -1.31
CA GLU A 578 16.73 18.49 -2.61
C GLU A 578 16.80 17.50 -3.79
N LEU A 579 17.58 16.42 -3.66
CA LEU A 579 17.62 15.37 -4.69
C LEU A 579 16.27 14.68 -4.88
N MET A 580 15.55 14.40 -3.80
CA MET A 580 14.22 13.83 -3.85
C MET A 580 13.20 14.81 -4.45
N LEU A 581 13.35 16.11 -4.15
CA LEU A 581 12.52 17.15 -4.75
C LEU A 581 12.70 17.20 -6.27
N TYR A 582 13.91 17.17 -6.80
CA TYR A 582 14.15 17.17 -8.24
C TYR A 582 13.55 15.94 -8.94
N GLN A 583 13.69 14.75 -8.35
CA GLN A 583 13.01 13.55 -8.86
C GLN A 583 11.49 13.72 -8.84
N THR A 584 10.93 14.28 -7.78
CA THR A 584 9.49 14.48 -7.65
C THR A 584 8.97 15.50 -8.67
N LEU A 585 9.69 16.61 -8.89
CA LEU A 585 9.34 17.60 -9.91
C LEU A 585 9.30 16.96 -11.29
N VAL A 586 10.32 16.20 -11.67
CA VAL A 586 10.38 15.50 -12.96
C VAL A 586 9.30 14.43 -13.09
N GLY A 587 9.13 13.61 -12.05
CA GLY A 587 8.18 12.50 -12.08
C GLY A 587 6.72 12.96 -12.17
N ALA A 588 6.36 13.97 -11.38
CA ALA A 588 5.01 14.52 -11.30
C ALA A 588 4.71 15.62 -12.31
N TRP A 589 5.69 16.02 -13.18
CA TRP A 589 5.50 17.03 -14.21
C TRP A 589 4.38 16.64 -15.15
N PRO A 590 3.30 17.41 -15.29
CA PRO A 590 2.14 17.00 -16.06
C PRO A 590 2.45 16.69 -17.52
N CYS A 591 2.09 15.50 -17.98
CA CYS A 591 2.30 15.07 -19.38
C CYS A 591 1.64 16.01 -20.38
N ALA A 592 0.50 16.59 -20.00
CA ALA A 592 -0.26 17.51 -20.85
C ALA A 592 0.48 18.85 -21.11
N TRP A 593 1.50 19.17 -20.35
CA TRP A 593 2.29 20.38 -20.55
C TRP A 593 3.34 20.15 -21.64
N HIS A 594 3.12 20.74 -22.80
CA HIS A 594 4.04 20.72 -23.96
C HIS A 594 4.65 22.11 -24.23
N SER A 595 4.41 23.06 -23.36
CA SER A 595 4.99 24.39 -23.29
C SER A 595 4.96 24.87 -21.84
N VAL A 596 5.69 25.93 -21.53
CA VAL A 596 5.68 26.53 -20.20
C VAL A 596 4.24 26.74 -19.71
N PRO A 597 3.87 26.21 -18.55
CA PRO A 597 2.50 26.29 -18.05
C PRO A 597 2.10 27.74 -17.72
N THR A 598 0.79 28.00 -17.69
CA THR A 598 0.29 29.28 -17.17
C THR A 598 0.70 29.48 -15.71
N THR A 599 0.84 30.71 -15.27
CA THR A 599 1.19 31.05 -13.86
C THR A 599 0.25 30.40 -12.85
N ALA A 600 -1.05 30.31 -13.17
CA ALA A 600 -2.03 29.65 -12.28
C ALA A 600 -1.80 28.14 -12.19
N ALA A 601 -1.56 27.47 -13.30
CA ALA A 601 -1.29 26.04 -13.36
C ALA A 601 0.02 25.70 -12.63
N LEU A 602 1.07 26.51 -12.85
CA LEU A 602 2.36 26.34 -12.16
C LEU A 602 2.22 26.53 -10.66
N ARG A 603 1.45 27.54 -10.22
CA ARG A 603 1.19 27.75 -8.77
C ARG A 603 0.49 26.57 -8.13
N ALA A 604 -0.57 26.03 -8.75
CA ALA A 604 -1.28 24.85 -8.25
C ALA A 604 -0.34 23.61 -8.18
N PHE A 605 0.54 23.47 -9.16
CA PHE A 605 1.55 22.40 -9.13
C PHE A 605 2.53 22.59 -7.96
N VAL A 606 3.07 23.80 -7.78
CA VAL A 606 4.00 24.13 -6.67
C VAL A 606 3.35 23.85 -5.32
N GLU A 607 2.10 24.26 -5.12
CA GLU A 607 1.36 23.99 -3.87
C GLU A 607 1.23 22.48 -3.59
N ARG A 608 0.94 21.68 -4.63
CA ARG A 608 0.88 20.21 -4.53
C ARG A 608 2.24 19.62 -4.13
N ILE A 609 3.33 20.11 -4.75
CA ILE A 609 4.69 19.66 -4.41
C ILE A 609 5.08 20.09 -2.99
N ALA A 610 4.70 21.28 -2.52
CA ALA A 610 4.95 21.73 -1.16
C ALA A 610 4.26 20.84 -0.12
N GLN A 611 3.01 20.40 -0.37
CA GLN A 611 2.31 19.45 0.48
C GLN A 611 3.05 18.11 0.56
N TRP A 612 3.47 17.56 -0.59
CA TRP A 612 4.29 16.36 -0.63
C TRP A 612 5.62 16.53 0.11
N GLN A 613 6.34 17.64 -0.12
CA GLN A 613 7.63 17.92 0.49
C GLN A 613 7.52 17.95 2.02
N ARG A 614 6.52 18.65 2.56
CA ARG A 614 6.28 18.71 4.01
C ARG A 614 6.01 17.32 4.60
N LYS A 615 5.17 16.52 3.93
CA LYS A 615 4.91 15.14 4.35
C LYS A 615 6.20 14.31 4.31
N ALA A 616 6.95 14.35 3.21
CA ALA A 616 8.19 13.61 3.03
C ALA A 616 9.23 13.94 4.13
N MET A 617 9.39 15.21 4.48
CA MET A 617 10.30 15.66 5.54
C MET A 617 9.86 15.14 6.92
N ARG A 618 8.56 15.23 7.24
CA ARG A 618 8.02 14.75 8.53
C ARG A 618 8.09 13.22 8.67
N GLU A 619 7.86 12.48 7.59
CA GLU A 619 8.02 11.01 7.58
C GLU A 619 9.48 10.59 7.72
N SER A 620 10.41 11.30 7.09
CA SER A 620 11.84 11.03 7.25
C SER A 620 12.30 11.14 8.71
N GLY A 621 11.71 12.05 9.48
CA GLY A 621 11.98 12.26 10.91
C GLY A 621 13.43 12.68 11.20
N ILE A 622 14.11 13.37 10.26
CA ILE A 622 15.52 13.81 10.42
C ILE A 622 15.59 15.22 10.95
N ARG A 623 14.93 16.20 10.30
CA ARG A 623 14.94 17.62 10.66
C ARG A 623 13.63 18.06 11.29
N THR A 624 12.53 17.52 10.84
CA THR A 624 11.17 17.76 11.32
C THR A 624 10.44 16.44 11.42
N SER A 625 9.41 16.34 12.25
CA SER A 625 8.63 15.12 12.39
C SER A 625 7.16 15.44 12.70
N TRP A 626 6.28 14.44 12.63
CA TRP A 626 4.88 14.60 13.03
C TRP A 626 4.71 14.90 14.52
N LEU A 627 5.63 14.40 15.37
CA LEU A 627 5.58 14.62 16.83
C LEU A 627 6.20 15.95 17.25
N ALA A 628 7.17 16.46 16.50
CA ALA A 628 7.89 17.70 16.77
C ALA A 628 8.15 18.43 15.45
N PRO A 629 7.14 19.13 14.88
CA PRO A 629 7.31 19.89 13.65
C PRO A 629 8.26 21.08 13.84
N ASP A 630 9.24 21.21 12.94
CA ASP A 630 10.09 22.39 12.83
C ASP A 630 9.53 23.35 11.78
N ALA A 631 8.69 24.28 12.22
CA ALA A 631 7.99 25.21 11.33
C ALA A 631 8.94 26.16 10.57
N GLU A 632 10.09 26.51 11.15
CA GLU A 632 11.07 27.38 10.49
C GLU A 632 11.77 26.64 9.35
N TYR A 633 12.21 25.42 9.61
CA TYR A 633 12.80 24.57 8.58
C TYR A 633 11.82 24.26 7.43
N GLU A 634 10.58 23.90 7.76
CA GLU A 634 9.53 23.62 6.76
C GLU A 634 9.25 24.86 5.90
N ALA A 635 9.11 26.03 6.52
CA ALA A 635 8.89 27.31 5.80
C ALA A 635 10.09 27.68 4.92
N ALA A 636 11.32 27.42 5.36
CA ALA A 636 12.51 27.66 4.55
C ALA A 636 12.57 26.73 3.32
N CYS A 637 12.16 25.47 3.46
CA CYS A 637 12.04 24.52 2.35
C CYS A 637 10.95 24.93 1.35
N ASP A 638 9.80 25.40 1.83
CA ASP A 638 8.72 25.90 0.97
C ASP A 638 9.21 27.15 0.20
N ALA A 639 9.91 28.09 0.86
CA ALA A 639 10.48 29.27 0.23
C ALA A 639 11.56 28.91 -0.82
N PHE A 640 12.36 27.87 -0.59
CA PHE A 640 13.29 27.37 -1.60
C PHE A 640 12.52 26.86 -2.84
N LEU A 641 11.52 26.03 -2.66
CA LEU A 641 10.67 25.51 -3.73
C LEU A 641 10.03 26.66 -4.54
N GLU A 642 9.43 27.65 -3.88
CA GLU A 642 8.83 28.81 -4.53
C GLU A 642 9.83 29.60 -5.37
N ARG A 643 11.05 29.81 -4.86
CA ARG A 643 12.10 30.57 -5.55
C ARG A 643 12.60 29.83 -6.79
N VAL A 644 12.90 28.53 -6.67
CA VAL A 644 13.38 27.74 -7.83
C VAL A 644 12.31 27.65 -8.90
N MET A 645 11.05 27.42 -8.53
CA MET A 645 9.92 27.34 -9.46
C MET A 645 9.45 28.72 -9.97
N GLY A 646 9.85 29.80 -9.32
CA GLY A 646 9.70 31.17 -9.83
C GLY A 646 10.77 31.57 -10.83
N THR A 647 11.78 30.75 -11.06
CA THR A 647 12.88 31.03 -12.00
C THR A 647 12.59 30.43 -13.37
N THR A 648 12.41 31.26 -14.38
CA THR A 648 12.05 30.81 -15.75
C THR A 648 13.04 29.80 -16.32
N SER A 649 14.36 30.05 -16.17
CA SER A 649 15.41 29.13 -16.68
C SER A 649 15.31 27.74 -16.06
N PHE A 650 14.98 27.65 -14.77
CA PHE A 650 14.82 26.37 -14.09
C PHE A 650 13.55 25.65 -14.55
N VAL A 651 12.42 26.36 -14.68
CA VAL A 651 11.15 25.81 -15.18
C VAL A 651 11.32 25.33 -16.63
N ASP A 652 11.97 26.09 -17.49
CA ASP A 652 12.28 25.70 -18.87
C ASP A 652 13.18 24.45 -18.92
N SER A 653 14.15 24.35 -18.02
CA SER A 653 15.05 23.21 -17.91
C SER A 653 14.32 21.94 -17.44
N ILE A 654 13.42 22.03 -16.45
CA ILE A 654 12.56 20.91 -16.04
C ILE A 654 11.65 20.49 -17.20
N GLN A 655 11.00 21.43 -17.87
CA GLN A 655 10.15 21.14 -19.04
C GLN A 655 10.95 20.38 -20.10
N THR A 656 12.11 20.89 -20.48
CA THR A 656 13.00 20.29 -21.49
C THR A 656 13.41 18.87 -21.10
N PHE A 657 13.83 18.65 -19.86
CA PHE A 657 14.21 17.33 -19.39
C PHE A 657 13.02 16.37 -19.34
N SER A 658 11.88 16.84 -18.84
CA SER A 658 10.65 16.05 -18.76
C SER A 658 10.11 15.67 -20.14
N ASP A 659 10.25 16.56 -21.12
CA ASP A 659 9.91 16.30 -22.52
C ASP A 659 10.83 15.25 -23.15
N ALA A 660 12.12 15.31 -22.84
CA ALA A 660 13.09 14.36 -23.38
C ALA A 660 12.86 12.92 -22.87
N ILE A 661 12.50 12.74 -21.60
CA ILE A 661 12.24 11.41 -21.02
C ILE A 661 10.78 10.98 -21.13
N GLY A 662 9.87 11.89 -21.46
CA GLY A 662 8.42 11.69 -21.49
C GLY A 662 7.97 10.49 -22.33
N PRO A 663 8.42 10.37 -23.59
CA PRO A 663 8.05 9.22 -24.43
C PRO A 663 8.48 7.87 -23.86
N ALA A 664 9.68 7.75 -23.28
CA ALA A 664 10.14 6.53 -22.64
C ALA A 664 9.34 6.22 -21.37
N GLY A 665 9.01 7.26 -20.58
CA GLY A 665 8.13 7.12 -19.42
C GLY A 665 6.74 6.65 -19.78
N ALA A 666 6.15 7.21 -20.83
CA ALA A 666 4.83 6.79 -21.33
C ALA A 666 4.86 5.36 -21.91
N LEU A 667 5.93 4.97 -22.60
CA LEU A 667 6.14 3.59 -23.04
C LEU A 667 6.12 2.62 -21.84
N ASN A 668 6.88 2.94 -20.78
CA ASN A 668 6.87 2.16 -19.56
C ASN A 668 5.47 2.11 -18.91
N GLY A 669 4.70 3.22 -18.94
CA GLY A 669 3.33 3.29 -18.46
C GLY A 669 2.38 2.36 -19.24
N LEU A 670 2.48 2.31 -20.55
CA LEU A 670 1.71 1.38 -21.40
C LEU A 670 2.13 -0.07 -21.17
N THR A 671 3.42 -0.32 -20.99
CA THR A 671 3.96 -1.66 -20.70
C THR A 671 3.47 -2.18 -19.36
N GLN A 672 3.53 -1.38 -18.28
CA GLN A 672 3.03 -1.84 -16.98
C GLN A 672 1.52 -2.09 -16.99
N LEU A 673 0.74 -1.24 -17.66
CA LEU A 673 -0.69 -1.49 -17.88
C LEU A 673 -0.92 -2.82 -18.61
N PHE A 674 -0.19 -3.07 -19.69
CA PHE A 674 -0.31 -4.29 -20.47
C PHE A 674 0.04 -5.54 -19.64
N LEU A 675 1.15 -5.51 -18.89
CA LEU A 675 1.55 -6.61 -18.02
C LEU A 675 0.52 -6.86 -16.92
N ARG A 676 -0.03 -5.80 -16.29
CA ARG A 676 -1.11 -5.94 -15.32
C ARG A 676 -2.33 -6.65 -15.91
N MET A 677 -2.71 -6.32 -17.15
CA MET A 677 -3.87 -6.91 -17.80
C MET A 677 -3.65 -8.32 -18.35
N THR A 678 -2.41 -8.77 -18.52
CA THR A 678 -2.10 -10.03 -19.21
C THR A 678 -1.40 -11.06 -18.34
N CYS A 679 -0.70 -10.70 -17.28
CA CYS A 679 -0.11 -11.63 -16.32
C CYS A 679 -1.17 -12.44 -15.56
N PRO A 680 -0.78 -13.59 -14.96
CA PRO A 680 -1.68 -14.41 -14.13
C PRO A 680 -2.18 -13.65 -12.91
N GLY A 681 -3.51 -13.60 -12.73
CA GLY A 681 -4.17 -12.91 -11.63
C GLY A 681 -5.38 -12.09 -12.09
N VAL A 682 -5.95 -11.33 -11.18
CA VAL A 682 -7.09 -10.42 -11.37
C VAL A 682 -6.57 -8.99 -11.38
N PRO A 683 -6.47 -8.32 -12.53
CA PRO A 683 -5.99 -6.93 -12.58
C PRO A 683 -6.97 -5.99 -11.90
N ASP A 684 -6.44 -5.13 -11.03
CA ASP A 684 -7.14 -3.98 -10.48
C ASP A 684 -6.74 -2.70 -11.20
N THR A 685 -7.72 -1.85 -11.49
CA THR A 685 -7.49 -0.50 -11.98
C THR A 685 -7.86 0.47 -10.87
N TYR A 686 -6.91 1.25 -10.39
CA TYR A 686 -7.19 2.30 -9.43
C TYR A 686 -7.87 3.49 -10.12
N GLN A 687 -8.81 4.15 -9.45
CA GLN A 687 -9.68 5.19 -10.00
C GLN A 687 -8.98 6.27 -10.83
N ALA A 688 -7.76 6.69 -10.46
CA ALA A 688 -7.02 7.73 -11.16
C ALA A 688 -6.21 7.21 -12.37
N SER A 689 -6.15 5.88 -12.60
CA SER A 689 -5.24 5.25 -13.56
C SER A 689 -5.83 5.02 -14.96
N LEU A 690 -6.99 5.63 -15.28
CA LEU A 690 -7.56 5.51 -16.63
C LEU A 690 -6.70 6.22 -17.69
N ARG A 691 -6.17 7.39 -17.34
CA ARG A 691 -5.18 8.13 -18.12
C ARG A 691 -3.84 8.15 -17.38
N TRP A 692 -2.95 9.14 -17.65
CA TRP A 692 -1.68 9.23 -16.94
C TRP A 692 -1.89 9.59 -15.47
N ASP A 693 -1.56 8.66 -14.56
CA ASP A 693 -1.60 8.85 -13.12
C ASP A 693 -0.28 9.46 -12.63
N GLN A 694 -0.28 10.78 -12.46
CA GLN A 694 0.85 11.55 -11.94
C GLN A 694 0.59 12.06 -10.52
N THR A 695 -0.23 11.34 -9.76
CA THR A 695 -0.48 11.62 -8.35
C THR A 695 0.74 11.28 -7.49
N LEU A 696 0.78 11.89 -6.30
CA LEU A 696 1.73 11.60 -5.24
C LEU A 696 1.03 10.85 -4.10
N VAL A 697 1.68 10.75 -2.96
CA VAL A 697 1.13 10.09 -1.77
C VAL A 697 -0.16 10.78 -1.28
N ASP A 698 -0.96 10.07 -0.51
CA ASP A 698 -2.19 10.62 0.09
C ASP A 698 -1.96 11.99 0.79
N PRO A 699 -2.91 12.92 0.70
CA PRO A 699 -4.25 12.79 0.11
C PRO A 699 -4.31 12.97 -1.42
N ASP A 700 -3.20 13.26 -2.11
CA ASP A 700 -3.14 13.60 -3.54
C ASP A 700 -3.71 12.48 -4.43
N ASN A 701 -3.40 11.21 -4.12
CA ASN A 701 -3.88 10.02 -4.84
C ASN A 701 -5.35 9.63 -4.53
N ARG A 702 -6.03 10.32 -3.63
CA ARG A 702 -7.43 10.03 -3.23
C ARG A 702 -8.43 11.07 -3.74
N ARG A 703 -8.03 11.91 -4.69
CA ARG A 703 -8.92 12.91 -5.30
C ARG A 703 -10.09 12.26 -6.00
N ALA A 704 -11.23 12.93 -6.00
CA ALA A 704 -12.40 12.51 -6.75
C ALA A 704 -12.11 12.41 -8.25
N VAL A 705 -12.67 11.39 -8.90
CA VAL A 705 -12.58 11.15 -10.35
C VAL A 705 -13.98 11.20 -10.93
N HIS A 706 -14.13 11.90 -12.06
CA HIS A 706 -15.41 12.02 -12.77
C HIS A 706 -15.44 11.03 -13.95
N PHE A 707 -15.81 9.78 -13.68
CA PHE A 707 -15.75 8.68 -14.65
C PHE A 707 -16.55 8.93 -15.92
N SER A 708 -17.74 9.50 -15.81
CA SER A 708 -18.56 9.85 -16.99
C SER A 708 -17.86 10.86 -17.89
N ALA A 709 -17.15 11.84 -17.32
CA ALA A 709 -16.34 12.79 -18.10
C ALA A 709 -15.10 12.14 -18.71
N GLU A 710 -14.41 11.28 -17.93
CA GLU A 710 -13.25 10.52 -18.41
C GLU A 710 -13.59 9.57 -19.57
N MET A 711 -14.82 9.07 -19.63
CA MET A 711 -15.31 8.13 -20.65
C MET A 711 -16.17 8.78 -21.73
N ALA A 712 -16.40 10.10 -21.68
CA ALA A 712 -17.31 10.80 -22.60
C ALA A 712 -16.94 10.60 -24.08
N ASP A 713 -15.63 10.58 -24.37
CA ASP A 713 -15.09 10.41 -25.75
C ASP A 713 -14.65 8.95 -26.02
N ALA A 714 -15.02 8.01 -25.13
CA ALA A 714 -14.71 6.61 -25.35
C ALA A 714 -15.53 6.07 -26.55
N SER A 715 -14.87 5.35 -27.44
CA SER A 715 -15.53 4.65 -28.54
C SER A 715 -16.59 3.68 -28.03
N THR A 716 -17.53 3.30 -28.90
CA THR A 716 -18.57 2.30 -28.61
C THR A 716 -17.99 1.10 -27.87
N PRO A 717 -18.66 0.56 -26.81
CA PRO A 717 -18.17 -0.56 -26.05
C PRO A 717 -17.71 -1.72 -26.94
N GLY A 718 -16.44 -2.16 -26.76
CA GLY A 718 -15.83 -3.25 -27.52
C GLY A 718 -15.36 -2.90 -28.95
N ALA A 719 -15.60 -1.70 -29.46
CA ALA A 719 -14.99 -1.24 -30.70
C ALA A 719 -13.50 -0.95 -30.46
N LEU A 720 -12.64 -1.56 -31.27
CA LEU A 720 -11.20 -1.30 -31.22
C LEU A 720 -10.86 -0.16 -32.16
N PRO A 721 -9.90 0.71 -31.78
CA PRO A 721 -9.27 1.59 -32.75
C PRO A 721 -8.64 0.78 -33.88
N ASP A 722 -8.79 1.26 -35.10
CA ASP A 722 -8.02 0.74 -36.25
C ASP A 722 -6.56 1.18 -36.20
N ASP A 723 -5.74 0.69 -37.13
CA ASP A 723 -4.30 1.00 -37.16
C ASP A 723 -4.04 2.51 -37.26
N GLN A 724 -4.81 3.24 -38.07
CA GLN A 724 -4.67 4.69 -38.22
C GLN A 724 -5.07 5.44 -36.93
N GLN A 725 -6.09 4.98 -36.27
CA GLN A 725 -6.53 5.54 -34.98
C GLN A 725 -5.50 5.28 -33.87
N TRP A 726 -4.86 4.10 -33.83
CA TRP A 726 -3.76 3.83 -32.90
C TRP A 726 -2.57 4.75 -33.12
N HIS A 727 -2.19 4.98 -34.40
CA HIS A 727 -1.14 5.94 -34.74
C HIS A 727 -1.48 7.35 -34.26
N SER A 728 -2.72 7.82 -34.51
CA SER A 728 -3.18 9.13 -34.06
C SER A 728 -3.18 9.26 -32.52
N LEU A 729 -3.58 8.21 -31.79
CA LEU A 729 -3.52 8.17 -30.33
C LEU A 729 -2.08 8.23 -29.82
N MET A 730 -1.16 7.53 -30.48
CA MET A 730 0.26 7.57 -30.14
C MET A 730 0.90 8.93 -30.42
N ASP A 731 0.52 9.60 -31.49
CA ASP A 731 1.05 10.94 -31.81
C ASP A 731 0.63 12.00 -30.79
N ARG A 732 -0.57 11.87 -30.19
CA ARG A 732 -1.08 12.75 -29.14
C ARG A 732 -1.05 12.11 -27.74
N TRP A 733 -0.16 11.19 -27.49
CA TRP A 733 -0.06 10.39 -26.27
C TRP A 733 -0.15 11.19 -24.96
N ARG A 734 0.21 12.48 -24.99
CA ARG A 734 0.26 13.35 -23.79
C ARG A 734 -1.09 13.55 -23.13
N ASP A 735 -2.21 13.44 -23.86
CA ASP A 735 -3.57 13.55 -23.33
C ASP A 735 -4.02 12.32 -22.54
N GLY A 736 -3.29 11.20 -22.63
CA GLY A 736 -3.58 9.95 -21.94
C GLY A 736 -4.65 9.09 -22.60
N ASP A 737 -5.24 9.52 -23.71
CA ASP A 737 -6.28 8.76 -24.42
C ASP A 737 -5.76 7.43 -24.96
N VAL A 738 -4.48 7.36 -25.31
CA VAL A 738 -3.84 6.11 -25.75
C VAL A 738 -3.86 5.07 -24.61
N LYS A 739 -3.58 5.47 -23.38
CA LYS A 739 -3.59 4.57 -22.21
C LYS A 739 -5.01 4.11 -21.89
N ARG A 740 -5.98 5.02 -21.90
CA ARG A 740 -7.41 4.70 -21.70
C ARG A 740 -7.92 3.74 -22.78
N SER A 741 -7.61 3.99 -24.05
CA SER A 741 -8.03 3.16 -25.17
C SER A 741 -7.42 1.77 -25.09
N LEU A 742 -6.14 1.66 -24.71
CA LEU A 742 -5.46 0.40 -24.50
C LEU A 742 -6.08 -0.37 -23.32
N LEU A 743 -6.39 0.30 -22.21
CA LEU A 743 -7.07 -0.30 -21.05
C LEU A 743 -8.43 -0.88 -21.47
N CYS A 744 -9.27 -0.11 -22.16
CA CYS A 744 -10.55 -0.58 -22.67
C CYS A 744 -10.39 -1.80 -23.58
N ALA A 745 -9.47 -1.74 -24.54
CA ALA A 745 -9.21 -2.84 -25.47
C ALA A 745 -8.80 -4.11 -24.72
N LEU A 746 -7.87 -4.02 -23.77
CA LEU A 746 -7.38 -5.15 -22.98
C LEU A 746 -8.46 -5.77 -22.08
N LEU A 747 -9.29 -4.95 -21.43
CA LEU A 747 -10.40 -5.42 -20.59
C LEU A 747 -11.41 -6.23 -21.43
N HIS A 748 -11.77 -5.73 -22.62
CA HIS A 748 -12.69 -6.45 -23.51
C HIS A 748 -12.07 -7.74 -24.07
N ARG A 749 -10.78 -7.74 -24.42
CA ARG A 749 -10.07 -8.94 -24.86
C ARG A 749 -9.92 -9.96 -23.72
N ARG A 750 -9.63 -9.49 -22.51
CA ARG A 750 -9.60 -10.34 -21.35
C ARG A 750 -10.93 -11.06 -21.10
N LYS A 751 -12.05 -10.38 -21.31
CA LYS A 751 -13.40 -10.99 -21.25
C LYS A 751 -13.62 -11.99 -22.39
N GLN A 752 -13.18 -11.68 -23.60
CA GLN A 752 -13.32 -12.57 -24.76
C GLN A 752 -12.47 -13.83 -24.66
N PHE A 753 -11.26 -13.72 -24.10
CA PHE A 753 -10.31 -14.81 -23.93
C PHE A 753 -10.19 -15.24 -22.45
N ALA A 754 -11.30 -15.20 -21.71
CA ALA A 754 -11.33 -15.47 -20.28
C ALA A 754 -10.66 -16.80 -19.87
N PRO A 755 -10.85 -17.95 -20.58
CA PRO A 755 -10.17 -19.18 -20.23
C PRO A 755 -8.64 -19.05 -20.22
N ALA A 756 -8.06 -18.33 -21.17
CA ALA A 756 -6.63 -18.10 -21.22
C ALA A 756 -6.15 -17.22 -20.05
N PHE A 757 -6.89 -16.15 -19.72
CA PHE A 757 -6.42 -15.17 -18.72
C PHE A 757 -6.74 -15.55 -17.28
N MET A 758 -7.80 -16.31 -17.02
CA MET A 758 -8.17 -16.70 -15.65
C MET A 758 -7.32 -17.83 -15.11
N LEU A 759 -7.30 -18.96 -15.84
CA LEU A 759 -6.71 -20.21 -15.37
C LEU A 759 -5.72 -20.82 -16.39
N GLY A 760 -5.47 -20.13 -17.51
CA GLY A 760 -4.52 -20.59 -18.51
C GLY A 760 -3.08 -20.61 -17.98
N ASP A 761 -2.29 -21.54 -18.45
CA ASP A 761 -0.87 -21.66 -18.13
C ASP A 761 -0.08 -20.41 -18.57
N TYR A 762 0.97 -20.10 -17.83
CA TYR A 762 1.94 -19.08 -18.20
C TYR A 762 3.17 -19.73 -18.82
N VAL A 763 3.43 -19.43 -20.09
CA VAL A 763 4.58 -19.98 -20.85
C VAL A 763 5.48 -18.83 -21.26
N ALA A 764 6.69 -18.77 -20.71
CA ALA A 764 7.70 -17.80 -21.15
C ALA A 764 8.12 -18.12 -22.59
N LEU A 765 8.22 -17.09 -23.44
CA LEU A 765 8.65 -17.21 -24.82
C LEU A 765 10.07 -16.66 -25.01
N THR A 766 10.85 -17.34 -25.83
CA THR A 766 12.21 -16.91 -26.14
C THR A 766 12.18 -15.83 -27.21
N THR A 767 12.96 -14.78 -27.02
CA THR A 767 13.24 -13.74 -28.02
C THR A 767 14.68 -13.88 -28.53
N HIS A 768 14.88 -13.69 -29.83
CA HIS A 768 16.18 -13.76 -30.48
C HIS A 768 16.47 -12.48 -31.24
N GLY A 769 17.73 -12.09 -31.32
CA GLY A 769 18.18 -10.91 -32.05
C GLY A 769 18.74 -9.80 -31.19
N PRO A 770 19.19 -8.70 -31.78
CA PRO A 770 19.91 -7.62 -31.09
C PRO A 770 19.11 -6.90 -30.00
N CYS A 771 17.79 -6.83 -30.15
CA CYS A 771 16.89 -6.17 -29.21
C CYS A 771 16.13 -7.15 -28.30
N ALA A 772 16.58 -8.40 -28.15
CA ALA A 772 15.92 -9.42 -27.35
C ALA A 772 15.80 -9.01 -25.85
N ALA A 773 16.78 -8.28 -25.31
CA ALA A 773 16.74 -7.80 -23.92
C ALA A 773 15.69 -6.70 -23.66
N GLN A 774 15.25 -6.03 -24.70
CA GLN A 774 14.23 -4.96 -24.65
C GLN A 774 12.79 -5.49 -24.74
N VAL A 775 12.58 -6.81 -24.65
CA VAL A 775 11.28 -7.44 -24.88
C VAL A 775 10.92 -8.38 -23.74
N VAL A 776 9.68 -8.31 -23.30
CA VAL A 776 9.04 -9.30 -22.46
C VAL A 776 8.04 -10.06 -23.32
N ALA A 777 8.22 -11.36 -23.48
CA ALA A 777 7.33 -12.20 -24.26
C ALA A 777 6.90 -13.45 -23.50
N PHE A 778 5.60 -13.72 -23.48
CA PHE A 778 5.01 -14.92 -22.88
C PHE A 778 3.68 -15.27 -23.52
N ALA A 779 3.18 -16.46 -23.25
CA ALA A 779 1.84 -16.87 -23.67
C ALA A 779 0.97 -17.24 -22.47
N ARG A 780 -0.34 -17.00 -22.63
CA ARG A 780 -1.39 -17.56 -21.79
C ARG A 780 -2.07 -18.69 -22.57
N VAL A 781 -1.96 -19.90 -22.07
CA VAL A 781 -2.42 -21.11 -22.77
C VAL A 781 -3.61 -21.69 -22.02
N PRO A 782 -4.84 -21.64 -22.58
CA PRO A 782 -6.01 -22.23 -21.94
C PRO A 782 -5.92 -23.77 -21.93
N ALA A 783 -6.74 -24.41 -21.11
CA ALA A 783 -6.82 -25.87 -21.12
C ALA A 783 -7.23 -26.40 -22.52
N PRO A 784 -6.82 -27.62 -22.85
CA PRO A 784 -7.14 -28.19 -24.15
C PRO A 784 -8.66 -28.18 -24.45
N GLY A 785 -9.03 -27.55 -25.57
CA GLY A 785 -10.44 -27.41 -26.00
C GLY A 785 -11.16 -26.17 -25.48
N GLU A 786 -10.53 -25.36 -24.60
CA GLU A 786 -11.16 -24.15 -24.04
C GLU A 786 -10.82 -22.86 -24.80
N GLY A 787 -10.03 -22.93 -25.87
CA GLY A 787 -9.70 -21.78 -26.71
C GLY A 787 -8.30 -21.83 -27.31
N SER A 788 -7.91 -20.73 -27.91
CA SER A 788 -6.57 -20.56 -28.51
C SER A 788 -5.60 -19.90 -27.54
N PRO A 789 -4.30 -20.19 -27.64
CA PRO A 789 -3.29 -19.47 -26.87
C PRO A 789 -3.25 -17.99 -27.25
N VAL A 790 -2.91 -17.17 -26.27
CA VAL A 790 -2.72 -15.73 -26.45
C VAL A 790 -1.27 -15.36 -26.13
N VAL A 791 -0.56 -14.86 -27.12
CA VAL A 791 0.82 -14.36 -27.02
C VAL A 791 0.80 -12.91 -26.60
N CYS A 792 1.57 -12.59 -25.60
CA CYS A 792 1.72 -11.27 -25.00
C CYS A 792 3.17 -10.79 -25.22
N VAL A 793 3.34 -9.63 -25.85
CA VAL A 793 4.66 -9.03 -26.09
C VAL A 793 4.64 -7.58 -25.64
N ALA A 794 5.66 -7.15 -24.89
CA ALA A 794 5.79 -5.80 -24.39
C ALA A 794 7.24 -5.31 -24.49
N THR A 795 7.40 -4.02 -24.76
CA THR A 795 8.69 -3.34 -24.83
C THR A 795 9.13 -2.88 -23.43
N ARG A 796 10.42 -2.97 -23.13
CA ARG A 796 11.06 -2.37 -21.96
C ARG A 796 12.43 -1.79 -22.31
N HIS A 797 12.99 -0.94 -21.46
CA HIS A 797 14.36 -0.40 -21.60
C HIS A 797 14.63 0.17 -22.99
N ALA A 798 13.76 1.06 -23.47
CA ALA A 798 13.76 1.54 -24.85
C ALA A 798 14.43 2.91 -25.04
N THR A 799 15.12 3.46 -24.06
CA THR A 799 15.69 4.82 -24.12
C THR A 799 16.69 4.98 -25.27
N ARG A 800 17.49 3.94 -25.53
CA ARG A 800 18.45 3.94 -26.63
C ARG A 800 17.74 3.99 -27.99
N GLN A 801 16.72 3.17 -28.20
CA GLN A 801 15.94 3.10 -29.45
C GLN A 801 15.11 4.37 -29.66
N LEU A 802 14.65 5.01 -28.57
CA LEU A 802 13.93 6.28 -28.61
C LEU A 802 14.88 7.49 -28.74
N GLY A 803 16.19 7.28 -28.61
CA GLY A 803 17.18 8.34 -28.68
C GLY A 803 17.03 9.39 -27.58
N VAL A 804 16.64 8.96 -26.36
CA VAL A 804 16.46 9.87 -25.22
C VAL A 804 17.72 10.71 -24.98
N LEU A 805 17.53 12.03 -24.75
CA LEU A 805 18.60 13.03 -24.63
C LEU A 805 19.46 13.23 -25.90
N SER A 806 19.02 12.77 -27.08
CA SER A 806 19.70 13.06 -28.34
C SER A 806 18.87 14.04 -29.20
N THR A 807 19.52 14.64 -30.20
CA THR A 807 18.85 15.51 -31.17
C THR A 807 17.88 14.77 -32.10
N ALA A 808 17.96 13.44 -32.14
CA ALA A 808 17.10 12.55 -32.92
C ALA A 808 16.07 11.81 -32.08
N ALA A 809 15.74 12.33 -30.87
CA ALA A 809 14.78 11.70 -29.96
C ALA A 809 13.43 11.50 -30.63
N SER A 810 12.82 10.34 -30.36
CA SER A 810 11.46 10.05 -30.81
C SER A 810 10.46 10.89 -30.02
N PRO A 811 9.53 11.60 -30.65
CA PRO A 811 8.52 12.37 -29.95
C PRO A 811 7.35 11.49 -29.44
N VAL A 812 7.31 10.21 -29.81
CA VAL A 812 6.23 9.27 -29.50
C VAL A 812 6.73 8.08 -28.69
N PRO A 813 5.92 7.49 -27.81
CA PRO A 813 6.30 6.36 -26.94
C PRO A 813 6.31 5.01 -27.66
N ARG A 814 6.98 4.94 -28.81
CA ARG A 814 7.07 3.76 -29.66
C ARG A 814 8.43 3.68 -30.32
N VAL A 815 9.03 2.49 -30.27
CA VAL A 815 10.27 2.18 -31.02
C VAL A 815 9.94 2.14 -32.51
N ARG A 816 10.76 2.77 -33.35
CA ARG A 816 10.57 2.74 -34.79
C ARG A 816 10.80 1.33 -35.33
N VAL A 817 10.03 0.95 -36.35
CA VAL A 817 10.04 -0.41 -36.95
C VAL A 817 11.45 -0.89 -37.31
N GLN A 818 12.26 -0.02 -37.92
CA GLN A 818 13.63 -0.35 -38.36
C GLN A 818 14.61 -0.55 -37.19
N ASP A 819 14.31 0.02 -36.01
CA ASP A 819 15.19 -0.09 -34.83
C ASP A 819 15.04 -1.44 -34.10
N TRP A 820 14.03 -2.26 -34.48
CA TRP A 820 13.90 -3.65 -34.01
C TRP A 820 14.86 -4.61 -34.71
N GLN A 821 15.42 -4.19 -35.86
CA GLN A 821 16.32 -5.00 -36.68
C GLN A 821 15.71 -6.39 -37.01
N ASP A 822 16.46 -7.46 -36.87
CA ASP A 822 16.04 -8.83 -37.10
C ASP A 822 15.57 -9.57 -35.83
N THR A 823 15.10 -8.81 -34.84
CA THR A 823 14.64 -9.39 -33.56
C THR A 823 13.27 -10.07 -33.73
N VAL A 824 13.14 -11.29 -33.19
CA VAL A 824 11.96 -12.15 -33.34
C VAL A 824 11.56 -12.80 -32.02
N VAL A 825 10.28 -13.16 -31.91
CA VAL A 825 9.73 -13.97 -30.81
C VAL A 825 9.46 -15.40 -31.32
N ASP A 826 9.93 -16.40 -30.59
CA ASP A 826 9.68 -17.82 -30.90
C ASP A 826 8.33 -18.27 -30.35
N VAL A 827 7.38 -18.57 -31.27
CA VAL A 827 6.05 -19.10 -30.94
C VAL A 827 5.88 -20.55 -31.36
N SER A 828 6.94 -21.22 -31.81
CA SER A 828 6.92 -22.59 -32.33
C SER A 828 6.43 -23.61 -31.29
N VAL A 829 6.64 -23.34 -30.01
CA VAL A 829 6.21 -24.17 -28.87
C VAL A 829 4.70 -24.17 -28.66
N LEU A 830 3.98 -23.16 -29.22
CA LEU A 830 2.53 -22.97 -29.03
C LEU A 830 1.73 -23.50 -30.22
N SER A 831 2.13 -23.15 -31.43
CA SER A 831 1.41 -23.45 -32.65
C SER A 831 2.33 -23.33 -33.87
N ARG A 832 2.06 -24.17 -34.90
CA ARG A 832 2.66 -24.06 -36.23
C ARG A 832 1.77 -23.25 -37.20
N ALA A 833 0.84 -22.44 -36.68
CA ALA A 833 0.01 -21.59 -37.51
C ALA A 833 0.89 -20.67 -38.39
N PRO A 834 0.62 -20.57 -39.69
CA PRO A 834 1.41 -19.76 -40.58
C PRO A 834 1.16 -18.27 -40.41
N ARG A 835 0.09 -17.90 -39.71
CA ARG A 835 -0.30 -16.50 -39.48
C ARG A 835 -0.79 -16.31 -38.05
N TRP A 836 -0.56 -15.11 -37.54
CA TRP A 836 -1.01 -14.67 -36.23
C TRP A 836 -1.75 -13.34 -36.37
N ARG A 837 -2.83 -13.19 -35.62
CA ARG A 837 -3.66 -11.99 -35.66
C ARG A 837 -3.47 -11.18 -34.37
N GLY A 838 -3.21 -9.89 -34.52
CA GLY A 838 -3.24 -8.91 -33.45
C GLY A 838 -4.66 -8.74 -32.91
N LEU A 839 -4.81 -8.86 -31.60
CA LEU A 839 -6.11 -8.76 -30.92
C LEU A 839 -6.46 -7.32 -30.55
N ILE A 840 -5.49 -6.39 -30.59
CA ILE A 840 -5.66 -4.98 -30.23
C ILE A 840 -5.77 -4.12 -31.49
N ASP A 841 -4.87 -4.33 -32.44
CA ASP A 841 -4.70 -3.52 -33.66
C ASP A 841 -5.21 -4.20 -34.94
N GLY A 842 -5.54 -5.51 -34.84
CA GLY A 842 -6.04 -6.27 -35.99
C GLY A 842 -4.96 -6.67 -37.00
N VAL A 843 -3.70 -6.35 -36.74
CA VAL A 843 -2.59 -6.67 -37.65
C VAL A 843 -2.49 -8.20 -37.87
N ARG A 844 -2.09 -8.57 -39.10
CA ARG A 844 -1.84 -9.99 -39.45
C ARG A 844 -0.37 -10.19 -39.75
N VAL A 845 0.28 -10.99 -38.89
CA VAL A 845 1.70 -11.24 -38.94
C VAL A 845 1.96 -12.65 -39.45
N PRO A 846 2.72 -12.82 -40.54
CA PRO A 846 3.15 -14.15 -41.00
C PRO A 846 4.22 -14.67 -40.03
N ALA A 847 4.08 -15.92 -39.60
CA ALA A 847 5.16 -16.64 -38.95
C ALA A 847 6.13 -17.18 -39.99
N THR A 848 7.43 -17.18 -39.66
CA THR A 848 8.43 -17.89 -40.47
C THR A 848 8.19 -19.39 -40.44
N ALA A 849 8.82 -20.14 -41.36
CA ALA A 849 8.71 -21.60 -41.39
C ALA A 849 9.20 -22.27 -40.09
N SER A 850 10.07 -21.59 -39.33
CA SER A 850 10.52 -22.01 -38.00
C SER A 850 9.64 -21.56 -36.83
N GLY A 851 8.54 -20.83 -37.08
CA GLY A 851 7.63 -20.35 -36.03
C GLY A 851 8.11 -19.07 -35.33
N MET A 852 8.83 -18.19 -36.04
CA MET A 852 9.27 -16.90 -35.50
C MET A 852 8.39 -15.75 -35.97
N LEU A 853 8.07 -14.81 -35.05
CA LEU A 853 7.33 -13.59 -35.35
C LEU A 853 8.28 -12.37 -35.28
N PRO A 854 8.44 -11.57 -36.37
CA PRO A 854 9.27 -10.38 -36.34
C PRO A 854 8.68 -9.29 -35.42
N LEU A 855 9.50 -8.71 -34.55
CA LEU A 855 9.06 -7.59 -33.67
C LEU A 855 8.67 -6.36 -34.50
N ALA A 856 9.35 -6.11 -35.60
CA ALA A 856 9.05 -5.03 -36.53
C ALA A 856 7.59 -5.05 -37.01
N ASP A 857 7.02 -6.25 -37.19
CA ASP A 857 5.64 -6.41 -37.66
C ASP A 857 4.63 -6.36 -36.51
N ILE A 858 4.97 -6.92 -35.32
CA ILE A 858 4.01 -7.03 -34.21
C ILE A 858 3.96 -5.79 -33.31
N LEU A 859 5.00 -4.93 -33.32
CA LEU A 859 5.08 -3.70 -32.53
C LEU A 859 5.08 -2.43 -33.40
N ALA A 860 4.47 -2.49 -34.57
CA ALA A 860 4.45 -1.38 -35.51
C ALA A 860 3.58 -0.20 -35.02
N ALA A 861 2.42 -0.46 -34.45
CA ALA A 861 1.48 0.57 -34.00
C ALA A 861 1.66 0.94 -32.53
N LEU A 862 1.92 -0.03 -31.66
CA LEU A 862 1.97 0.11 -30.20
C LEU A 862 3.25 -0.51 -29.62
N PRO A 863 3.70 -0.10 -28.42
CA PRO A 863 4.85 -0.74 -27.75
C PRO A 863 4.49 -2.11 -27.13
N VAL A 864 3.25 -2.58 -27.32
CA VAL A 864 2.71 -3.83 -26.79
C VAL A 864 1.87 -4.54 -27.84
N ALA A 865 1.84 -5.87 -27.83
CA ALA A 865 1.03 -6.66 -28.75
C ALA A 865 0.40 -7.87 -28.06
N LEU A 866 -0.84 -8.16 -28.44
CA LEU A 866 -1.62 -9.31 -28.02
C LEU A 866 -2.02 -10.10 -29.25
N LEU A 867 -1.55 -11.37 -29.40
CA LEU A 867 -1.69 -12.13 -30.65
C LEU A 867 -2.31 -13.50 -30.38
N THR A 868 -3.04 -14.03 -31.38
CA THR A 868 -3.58 -15.40 -31.37
C THR A 868 -3.32 -16.05 -32.72
N PRO A 869 -3.13 -17.40 -32.81
CA PRO A 869 -2.97 -18.07 -34.09
C PRO A 869 -4.24 -17.96 -34.94
N GLU A 870 -4.09 -17.85 -36.27
CA GLU A 870 -5.16 -17.71 -37.25
C GLU A 870 -5.25 -18.96 -38.15
#